data_b2795409edd4f00e25190c2bc165ed1e
#
_entry.id   b2795409edd4f00e25190c2bc165ed1e
#
_cell.length_a   1.000
_cell.length_b   1.000
_cell.length_c   1.000
_cell.angle_alpha   90.00
_cell.angle_beta   90.00
_cell.angle_gamma   90.00
#
_symmetry.space_group_name_H-M   'P 1'
#
loop_
_entity.id
_entity.type
_entity.pdbx_description
1 polymer ?
#
loop_
_entity_poly.entity_id
_entity_poly.type
_entity_poly.pdbx_seq_one_letter_code
_entity_poly.pdbx_strand_id
1 'polypeptide(L)'
;MKKHIFTALLCALSLCAQAQRISRQYQNESLSKVLEDLNAVTSDYTIYFIYDELEDFTVTSSFSNLPIKEAIREIIGFYPMKVTYDGNRIFIECTQKEDAKVIGRVVDESGNPIEFANISLHGAADPNCSDRNSTYINGGVSNENGDFVIPCSEKRILLKVTYVGYKTVTRHVSVGNIGTITLLPETYMVKGVEVKGEIPQYKAVQGGMTVDVQHSILHDVGTADDLLSMIPMIQGSNGKFEVLAKGEPEIYINNKKVRDPSELKQLKSVDIKSVDVITSPGAKYNAEVNAVIRIKTLKAQGDGLSLMVTSDTWKNNKWNNYDDLTLKYRTGGLEVFANVALDNGHYSNDQDLVQELHIKKDFFDVHADLPVRSSWTELQYKGGLSYDFNTDHSLGLSFSSQKIFYNNFKSDMTQNYLKNGAFYGDVLLKTDIDELDKPVWELNTYYVGKVGKLDIDLNATMLQRKTESHLNQQEYSQELGDRTITTLNHEDRKMMAGKLVLSYPVWKGVLSGGTEATSTKSYGRNFNEEGIIPETENEMKEKNIAGFAEYELQLGQWRLNAGLRFEHVKTDYYSFGEWQQEPSRTYNDWFPNLSAAWQKDKWGAQLSYSKRITRPPYRMLESMIVYDSRMFYEGGNPLLRPSVRQSIDLNLTYSWLTFVAGFTRENDLFTHIGRVYDEEKEIAIFQPMNFDHQDRVYATLVASPKLGFWQPTATLHYYQQMFDAEAYGAPKKLNKPEFSFDLKSWFVISSTMKALLQIGYTGSNHWAFMYRGDSFAVNARLQKSFFNERLSCTLYANDIFRTAKTKMTTYYAIGLTDQDVYTYTQCVGLTLSYNFNASRSKYKGSGAGNDERNRL
;
A
#
# COMPACT_ATOMS: atom_id res chain seq x y z
N MET A 1 -28.10 30.30 10.42
CA MET A 1 -26.72 30.16 10.99
C MET A 1 -25.73 29.41 10.09
N LYS A 2 -26.14 28.57 9.15
CA LYS A 2 -25.22 27.77 8.27
C LYS A 2 -24.56 28.57 7.11
N LYS A 3 -25.11 29.72 6.70
CA LYS A 3 -24.54 30.57 5.62
C LYS A 3 -23.42 31.52 6.08
N HIS A 4 -23.32 31.83 7.37
CA HIS A 4 -22.33 32.81 7.88
C HIS A 4 -20.98 32.17 8.30
N ILE A 5 -20.92 30.87 8.50
CA ILE A 5 -19.67 30.17 8.83
C ILE A 5 -18.80 29.98 7.56
N PHE A 6 -19.43 29.79 6.42
CA PHE A 6 -18.69 29.63 5.15
C PHE A 6 -18.09 30.98 4.67
N THR A 7 -18.77 32.06 4.92
CA THR A 7 -18.28 33.41 4.58
C THR A 7 -17.16 33.88 5.53
N ALA A 8 -17.20 33.51 6.81
CA ALA A 8 -16.14 33.80 7.77
C ALA A 8 -14.86 32.98 7.51
N LEU A 9 -14.99 31.75 6.99
CA LEU A 9 -13.83 30.94 6.59
C LEU A 9 -13.17 31.46 5.30
N LEU A 10 -13.94 32.02 4.36
CA LEU A 10 -13.42 32.67 3.16
C LEU A 10 -12.76 34.03 3.47
N CYS A 11 -13.25 34.79 4.45
CA CYS A 11 -12.64 36.06 4.89
C CYS A 11 -11.37 35.84 5.75
N ALA A 12 -11.25 34.72 6.47
CA ALA A 12 -10.03 34.37 7.23
C ALA A 12 -8.86 33.95 6.32
N LEU A 13 -9.14 33.47 5.10
CA LEU A 13 -8.12 33.12 4.10
C LEU A 13 -7.59 34.33 3.31
N SER A 14 -8.18 35.52 3.45
CA SER A 14 -7.76 36.74 2.74
C SER A 14 -6.84 37.69 3.54
N LEU A 15 -6.39 37.29 4.73
CA LEU A 15 -5.45 38.01 5.59
C LEU A 15 -4.04 37.41 5.61
N CYS A 16 -3.63 36.69 4.54
CA CYS A 16 -2.23 36.40 4.33
C CYS A 16 -1.53 37.67 3.85
N ALA A 17 -0.57 38.17 4.64
CA ALA A 17 0.31 39.28 4.33
C ALA A 17 0.76 39.23 2.87
N GLN A 18 0.46 40.23 2.08
CA GLN A 18 1.01 40.38 0.73
C GLN A 18 2.51 40.68 0.86
N ALA A 19 3.33 39.61 0.78
CA ALA A 19 4.75 39.82 0.57
C ALA A 19 4.95 40.60 -0.74
N GLN A 20 5.78 41.65 -0.72
CA GLN A 20 6.10 42.44 -1.89
C GLN A 20 6.56 41.55 -3.03
N ARG A 21 5.92 41.64 -4.20
CA ARG A 21 6.23 40.88 -5.40
C ARG A 21 6.88 41.78 -6.43
N ILE A 22 7.94 41.30 -7.05
CA ILE A 22 8.75 42.03 -8.00
C ILE A 22 8.76 41.36 -9.37
N SER A 23 8.91 42.19 -10.42
CA SER A 23 9.11 41.72 -11.80
C SER A 23 10.31 42.43 -12.36
N ARG A 24 11.27 41.68 -12.92
CA ARG A 24 12.52 42.18 -13.47
C ARG A 24 12.99 41.31 -14.64
N GLN A 25 13.79 41.95 -15.49
CA GLN A 25 14.48 41.28 -16.57
C GLN A 25 15.93 41.79 -16.59
N TYR A 26 16.86 40.90 -16.48
CA TYR A 26 18.30 41.15 -16.54
C TYR A 26 18.89 40.37 -17.71
N GLN A 27 19.89 40.95 -18.38
CA GLN A 27 20.55 40.33 -19.51
C GLN A 27 22.06 40.56 -19.42
N ASN A 28 22.79 39.50 -19.04
CA ASN A 28 24.24 39.55 -18.90
C ASN A 28 24.76 40.66 -17.94
N GLU A 29 23.99 40.91 -16.86
CA GLU A 29 24.33 41.91 -15.84
C GLU A 29 25.17 41.27 -14.72
N SER A 30 26.06 42.04 -14.12
CA SER A 30 26.83 41.56 -12.94
C SER A 30 25.88 41.25 -11.77
N LEU A 31 26.11 40.14 -11.06
CA LEU A 31 25.30 39.76 -9.91
C LEU A 31 25.28 40.83 -8.83
N SER A 32 26.41 41.52 -8.62
CA SER A 32 26.49 42.64 -7.69
C SER A 32 25.47 43.75 -8.06
N LYS A 33 25.42 44.14 -9.34
CA LYS A 33 24.47 45.20 -9.82
C LYS A 33 23.01 44.73 -9.73
N VAL A 34 22.76 43.46 -10.05
CA VAL A 34 21.43 42.84 -9.93
C VAL A 34 20.94 42.89 -8.48
N LEU A 35 21.80 42.53 -7.54
CA LEU A 35 21.46 42.58 -6.11
C LEU A 35 21.29 44.02 -5.58
N GLU A 36 22.05 44.99 -6.11
CA GLU A 36 21.80 46.41 -5.83
C GLU A 36 20.44 46.88 -6.32
N ASP A 37 20.04 46.50 -7.55
CA ASP A 37 18.71 46.84 -8.09
C ASP A 37 17.59 46.22 -7.26
N LEU A 38 17.74 44.93 -6.90
CA LEU A 38 16.79 44.27 -6.03
C LEU A 38 16.71 44.87 -4.65
N ASN A 39 17.84 45.29 -4.08
CA ASN A 39 17.89 45.97 -2.79
C ASN A 39 17.25 47.37 -2.84
N ALA A 40 17.34 48.07 -3.98
CA ALA A 40 16.70 49.40 -4.18
C ALA A 40 15.17 49.28 -4.34
N VAL A 41 14.66 48.16 -4.80
CA VAL A 41 13.21 47.96 -5.10
C VAL A 41 12.47 47.31 -3.95
N THR A 42 13.15 46.48 -3.12
CA THR A 42 12.49 45.87 -1.98
C THR A 42 12.34 46.80 -0.81
N SER A 43 11.12 46.91 -0.26
CA SER A 43 10.83 47.67 0.98
C SER A 43 10.85 46.77 2.22
N ASP A 44 10.69 45.45 2.03
CA ASP A 44 10.50 44.50 3.13
C ASP A 44 11.81 43.89 3.62
N TYR A 45 12.85 43.91 2.79
CA TYR A 45 14.14 43.27 3.07
C TYR A 45 15.30 44.20 2.73
N THR A 46 16.43 44.06 3.45
CA THR A 46 17.73 44.65 3.12
C THR A 46 18.69 43.54 2.74
N ILE A 47 19.30 43.64 1.54
CA ILE A 47 20.21 42.63 1.01
C ILE A 47 21.65 43.08 1.28
N TYR A 48 22.43 42.27 1.96
CA TYR A 48 23.83 42.50 2.29
C TYR A 48 24.72 41.55 1.51
N PHE A 49 25.70 42.05 0.82
CA PHE A 49 26.70 41.28 0.06
C PHE A 49 27.99 42.10 -0.08
N ILE A 50 29.07 41.44 -0.43
CA ILE A 50 30.37 42.11 -0.74
C ILE A 50 30.44 42.25 -2.26
N TYR A 51 30.50 43.51 -2.73
CA TYR A 51 30.37 43.85 -4.15
C TYR A 51 31.47 43.14 -4.99
N ASP A 52 32.72 43.26 -4.58
CA ASP A 52 33.90 42.76 -5.30
C ASP A 52 33.95 41.22 -5.34
N GLU A 53 33.30 40.53 -4.40
CA GLU A 53 33.21 39.07 -4.42
C GLU A 53 32.21 38.53 -5.45
N LEU A 54 31.27 39.37 -5.88
CA LEU A 54 30.12 38.93 -6.71
C LEU A 54 30.08 39.56 -8.10
N GLU A 55 30.98 40.50 -8.40
CA GLU A 55 30.96 41.24 -9.68
C GLU A 55 31.25 40.37 -10.92
N ASP A 56 32.01 39.29 -10.75
CA ASP A 56 32.39 38.35 -11.83
C ASP A 56 31.25 37.40 -12.24
N PHE A 57 30.24 37.27 -11.42
CA PHE A 57 29.11 36.41 -11.71
C PHE A 57 28.08 37.16 -12.52
N THR A 58 27.68 36.63 -13.68
CA THR A 58 26.70 37.28 -14.57
C THR A 58 25.31 36.66 -14.44
N VAL A 59 24.29 37.50 -14.57
CA VAL A 59 22.87 37.09 -14.46
C VAL A 59 22.14 37.46 -15.74
N THR A 60 21.49 36.47 -16.33
CA THR A 60 20.38 36.66 -17.28
C THR A 60 19.17 35.93 -16.73
N SER A 61 18.16 36.66 -16.34
CA SER A 61 16.93 36.08 -15.79
C SER A 61 15.76 37.02 -16.05
N SER A 62 14.58 36.47 -16.31
CA SER A 62 13.34 37.22 -16.50
C SER A 62 12.26 36.57 -15.65
N PHE A 63 11.79 37.31 -14.64
CA PHE A 63 10.73 36.81 -13.76
C PHE A 63 9.65 37.88 -13.56
N SER A 64 8.44 37.45 -13.36
CA SER A 64 7.27 38.28 -13.18
C SER A 64 6.52 37.84 -11.92
N ASN A 65 6.21 38.84 -11.08
CA ASN A 65 5.37 38.68 -9.88
C ASN A 65 5.93 37.65 -8.86
N LEU A 66 7.27 37.62 -8.65
CA LEU A 66 7.90 36.76 -7.65
C LEU A 66 8.13 37.47 -6.30
N PRO A 67 8.02 36.77 -5.16
CA PRO A 67 8.51 37.26 -3.88
C PRO A 67 10.03 37.43 -3.90
N ILE A 68 10.57 38.41 -3.16
CA ILE A 68 12.01 38.76 -3.17
C ILE A 68 12.92 37.56 -2.90
N LYS A 69 12.56 36.66 -1.98
CA LYS A 69 13.34 35.45 -1.65
C LYS A 69 13.42 34.44 -2.80
N GLU A 70 12.35 34.34 -3.57
CA GLU A 70 12.31 33.47 -4.75
C GLU A 70 13.06 34.12 -5.91
N ALA A 71 12.93 35.46 -6.11
CA ALA A 71 13.70 36.18 -7.09
C ALA A 71 15.21 36.08 -6.84
N ILE A 72 15.67 36.21 -5.59
CA ILE A 72 17.09 36.01 -5.23
C ILE A 72 17.55 34.58 -5.54
N ARG A 73 16.71 33.56 -5.24
CA ARG A 73 17.03 32.17 -5.55
C ARG A 73 17.15 31.92 -7.05
N GLU A 74 16.27 32.54 -7.83
CA GLU A 74 16.29 32.48 -9.30
C GLU A 74 17.57 33.08 -9.87
N ILE A 75 17.96 34.30 -9.44
CA ILE A 75 19.15 34.97 -9.96
C ILE A 75 20.46 34.37 -9.50
N ILE A 76 20.52 33.76 -8.31
CA ILE A 76 21.74 33.09 -7.82
C ILE A 76 21.96 31.77 -8.55
N GLY A 77 20.89 31.06 -8.89
CA GLY A 77 20.93 29.80 -9.63
C GLY A 77 21.90 28.78 -9.00
N PHE A 78 22.88 28.34 -9.75
CA PHE A 78 23.89 27.35 -9.34
C PHE A 78 25.22 27.97 -8.91
N TYR A 79 25.29 29.26 -8.76
CA TYR A 79 26.51 29.89 -8.27
C TYR A 79 26.81 29.50 -6.80
N PRO A 80 28.09 29.40 -6.42
CA PRO A 80 28.50 28.95 -5.09
C PRO A 80 28.23 30.02 -4.03
N MET A 81 26.97 30.31 -3.80
CA MET A 81 26.49 31.34 -2.88
C MET A 81 25.75 30.72 -1.70
N LYS A 82 26.00 31.25 -0.53
CA LYS A 82 25.22 30.94 0.68
C LYS A 82 24.30 32.12 0.96
N VAL A 83 22.99 31.85 1.02
CA VAL A 83 21.99 32.84 1.40
C VAL A 83 21.53 32.54 2.82
N THR A 84 21.67 33.54 3.70
CA THR A 84 21.22 33.45 5.10
C THR A 84 20.15 34.52 5.34
N TYR A 85 19.07 34.13 6.01
CA TYR A 85 17.95 35.03 6.34
C TYR A 85 17.91 35.26 7.84
N ASP A 86 17.91 36.53 8.26
CA ASP A 86 17.79 36.95 9.65
C ASP A 86 16.74 38.11 9.73
N GLY A 87 15.51 37.74 10.07
CA GLY A 87 14.38 38.66 10.08
C GLY A 87 14.13 39.27 8.68
N ASN A 88 14.32 40.58 8.56
CA ASN A 88 14.22 41.34 7.30
C ASN A 88 15.57 41.57 6.59
N ARG A 89 16.62 40.86 7.02
CA ARG A 89 17.96 40.96 6.43
C ARG A 89 18.27 39.68 5.64
N ILE A 90 18.86 39.83 4.46
CA ILE A 90 19.29 38.79 3.58
C ILE A 90 20.80 38.92 3.36
N PHE A 91 21.56 37.96 3.77
CA PHE A 91 23.01 37.95 3.59
C PHE A 91 23.37 36.98 2.47
N ILE A 92 24.14 37.46 1.50
CA ILE A 92 24.61 36.67 0.35
C ILE A 92 26.13 36.67 0.37
N GLU A 93 26.74 35.53 0.59
CA GLU A 93 28.18 35.34 0.72
C GLU A 93 28.67 34.33 -0.33
N CYS A 94 29.77 34.64 -1.01
CA CYS A 94 30.42 33.66 -1.84
C CYS A 94 31.12 32.61 -0.93
N THR A 95 30.80 31.32 -1.14
CA THR A 95 31.36 30.22 -0.34
C THR A 95 32.77 29.84 -0.75
N GLN A 96 33.27 30.39 -1.86
CA GLN A 96 34.57 30.10 -2.42
C GLN A 96 35.47 31.34 -2.34
N LYS A 97 36.50 31.30 -1.49
CA LYS A 97 37.37 32.42 -1.16
C LYS A 97 38.79 32.32 -1.79
N GLU A 98 38.89 31.82 -3.02
CA GLU A 98 40.17 31.78 -3.71
C GLU A 98 40.38 33.02 -4.59
N ASP A 99 41.59 33.63 -4.53
CA ASP A 99 41.94 34.86 -5.25
C ASP A 99 42.05 34.73 -6.77
N ALA A 100 42.03 33.48 -7.31
CA ALA A 100 42.12 33.21 -8.75
C ALA A 100 40.93 32.36 -9.22
N LYS A 101 40.36 32.72 -10.38
CA LYS A 101 39.18 32.08 -10.96
C LYS A 101 39.44 31.75 -12.43
N VAL A 102 38.73 30.71 -12.94
CA VAL A 102 38.60 30.42 -14.37
C VAL A 102 37.18 30.80 -14.76
N ILE A 103 37.08 31.76 -15.68
CA ILE A 103 35.84 32.32 -16.18
C ILE A 103 35.71 31.99 -17.66
N GLY A 104 34.58 31.54 -18.12
CA GLY A 104 34.35 31.22 -19.54
C GLY A 104 32.88 31.04 -19.88
N ARG A 105 32.65 30.82 -21.17
CA ARG A 105 31.28 30.58 -21.70
C ARG A 105 31.25 29.33 -22.56
N VAL A 106 30.25 28.49 -22.42
CA VAL A 106 30.05 27.29 -23.23
C VAL A 106 28.88 27.52 -24.20
N VAL A 107 29.15 27.28 -25.50
CA VAL A 107 28.15 27.43 -26.58
C VAL A 107 28.15 26.24 -27.51
N ASP A 108 27.08 26.08 -28.31
CA ASP A 108 27.03 25.12 -29.43
C ASP A 108 27.72 25.68 -30.68
N GLU A 109 27.74 24.92 -31.79
CA GLU A 109 28.34 25.35 -33.08
C GLU A 109 27.61 26.54 -33.72
N SER A 110 26.39 26.82 -33.33
CA SER A 110 25.57 27.94 -33.80
C SER A 110 25.74 29.20 -32.91
N GLY A 111 26.53 29.09 -31.82
CA GLY A 111 26.76 30.17 -30.87
C GLY A 111 25.69 30.29 -29.78
N ASN A 112 24.72 29.35 -29.71
CA ASN A 112 23.73 29.35 -28.64
C ASN A 112 24.36 28.86 -27.33
N PRO A 113 24.00 29.46 -26.18
CA PRO A 113 24.52 29.03 -24.87
C PRO A 113 24.07 27.62 -24.53
N ILE A 114 24.95 26.85 -23.90
CA ILE A 114 24.65 25.53 -23.35
C ILE A 114 24.57 25.64 -21.85
N GLU A 115 23.38 25.50 -21.31
CA GLU A 115 23.10 25.43 -19.88
C GLU A 115 23.44 24.05 -19.32
N PHE A 116 23.91 23.98 -18.05
CA PHE A 116 24.32 22.76 -17.37
C PHE A 116 25.43 21.93 -18.02
N ALA A 117 26.27 22.52 -18.88
CA ALA A 117 27.50 21.85 -19.28
C ALA A 117 28.38 21.64 -18.05
N ASN A 118 28.89 20.43 -17.87
CA ASN A 118 29.73 20.11 -16.72
C ASN A 118 31.19 20.51 -17.03
N ILE A 119 31.78 21.40 -16.22
CA ILE A 119 33.13 21.89 -16.32
C ILE A 119 33.95 21.34 -15.15
N SER A 120 35.04 20.67 -15.41
CA SER A 120 35.96 20.17 -14.40
C SER A 120 37.40 20.66 -14.68
N LEU A 121 38.07 21.09 -13.61
CA LEU A 121 39.46 21.56 -13.60
C LEU A 121 40.36 20.46 -13.00
N HIS A 122 41.42 20.15 -13.68
CA HIS A 122 42.35 19.12 -13.29
C HIS A 122 43.79 19.69 -13.29
N GLY A 123 44.65 19.21 -12.38
CA GLY A 123 46.06 19.56 -12.35
C GLY A 123 46.75 19.19 -13.68
N ALA A 124 47.49 20.12 -14.25
CA ALA A 124 48.26 19.85 -15.46
C ALA A 124 49.38 18.86 -15.12
N ALA A 125 49.20 17.58 -15.37
CA ALA A 125 50.27 16.62 -15.47
C ALA A 125 51.13 16.97 -16.71
N ASP A 126 52.45 16.54 -16.71
CA ASP A 126 53.43 16.73 -17.77
C ASP A 126 52.82 16.76 -19.18
N PRO A 127 53.22 17.70 -20.07
CA PRO A 127 52.65 17.86 -21.43
C PRO A 127 52.68 16.61 -22.31
N ASN A 128 53.43 15.58 -21.92
CA ASN A 128 53.54 14.30 -22.64
C ASN A 128 52.78 13.12 -22.03
N CYS A 129 51.97 13.34 -21.01
CA CYS A 129 51.19 12.27 -20.34
C CYS A 129 49.73 12.26 -20.76
N SER A 130 49.21 11.09 -21.15
CA SER A 130 47.81 10.86 -21.52
C SER A 130 46.89 11.08 -20.32
N ASP A 131 45.67 11.55 -20.58
CA ASP A 131 44.52 11.95 -19.70
C ASP A 131 44.24 11.10 -18.44
N ARG A 132 44.94 10.01 -18.19
CA ARG A 132 44.61 9.02 -17.16
C ARG A 132 45.08 9.32 -15.74
N ASN A 133 45.94 10.35 -15.54
CA ASN A 133 46.55 10.63 -14.24
C ASN A 133 46.39 12.09 -13.75
N SER A 134 45.47 12.85 -14.31
CA SER A 134 45.22 14.23 -13.83
C SER A 134 44.39 14.24 -12.55
N THR A 135 44.89 14.92 -11.50
CA THR A 135 44.17 15.06 -10.23
C THR A 135 43.09 16.10 -10.37
N TYR A 136 41.84 15.77 -10.01
CA TYR A 136 40.73 16.73 -9.96
C TYR A 136 41.00 17.83 -8.92
N ILE A 137 40.82 19.09 -9.32
CA ILE A 137 41.03 20.28 -8.48
C ILE A 137 39.65 20.83 -8.03
N ASN A 138 38.84 21.26 -9.00
CA ASN A 138 37.54 21.87 -8.77
C ASN A 138 36.62 21.73 -10.01
N GLY A 139 35.34 22.08 -9.90
CA GLY A 139 34.44 22.05 -11.03
C GLY A 139 33.09 22.73 -10.74
N GLY A 140 32.34 22.92 -11.81
CA GLY A 140 31.02 23.57 -11.77
C GLY A 140 30.22 23.28 -13.04
N VAL A 141 29.07 23.94 -13.18
CA VAL A 141 28.23 23.86 -14.38
C VAL A 141 28.01 25.25 -14.96
N SER A 142 27.75 25.34 -16.26
CA SER A 142 27.37 26.60 -16.93
C SER A 142 25.93 26.96 -16.60
N ASN A 143 25.66 28.27 -16.51
CA ASN A 143 24.33 28.83 -16.31
C ASN A 143 23.51 28.88 -17.62
N GLU A 144 22.33 29.45 -17.60
CA GLU A 144 21.43 29.62 -18.75
C GLU A 144 22.06 30.40 -19.93
N ASN A 145 23.08 31.27 -19.65
CA ASN A 145 23.85 31.98 -20.66
C ASN A 145 25.07 31.22 -21.17
N GLY A 146 25.28 30.00 -20.65
CA GLY A 146 26.47 29.22 -20.89
C GLY A 146 27.69 29.66 -20.07
N ASP A 147 27.60 30.70 -19.22
CA ASP A 147 28.69 31.24 -18.44
C ASP A 147 29.02 30.37 -17.22
N PHE A 148 30.33 30.30 -16.87
CA PHE A 148 30.77 29.59 -15.66
C PHE A 148 31.92 30.36 -14.99
N VAL A 149 31.98 30.27 -13.66
CA VAL A 149 33.05 30.83 -12.82
C VAL A 149 33.46 29.74 -11.84
N ILE A 150 34.71 29.29 -11.92
CA ILE A 150 35.25 28.22 -11.08
C ILE A 150 36.54 28.69 -10.42
N PRO A 151 36.60 28.78 -9.07
CA PRO A 151 37.81 29.13 -8.35
C PRO A 151 38.91 28.08 -8.54
N CYS A 152 40.14 28.57 -8.72
CA CYS A 152 41.31 27.71 -8.92
C CYS A 152 42.59 28.41 -8.52
N SER A 153 43.37 27.82 -7.62
CA SER A 153 44.66 28.34 -7.16
C SER A 153 45.84 27.98 -8.07
N GLU A 154 45.67 27.03 -8.97
CA GLU A 154 46.71 26.54 -9.88
C GLU A 154 46.86 27.42 -11.12
N LYS A 155 48.13 27.80 -11.49
CA LYS A 155 48.36 28.69 -12.62
C LYS A 155 48.18 28.08 -14.00
N ARG A 156 48.30 26.77 -14.13
CA ARG A 156 48.04 26.01 -15.36
C ARG A 156 47.17 24.79 -15.04
N ILE A 157 46.09 24.65 -15.76
CA ILE A 157 45.08 23.63 -15.50
C ILE A 157 44.67 22.96 -16.81
N LEU A 158 44.27 21.71 -16.69
CA LEU A 158 43.55 20.99 -17.74
C LEU A 158 42.05 21.17 -17.48
N LEU A 159 41.40 21.94 -18.33
CA LEU A 159 39.95 22.15 -18.35
C LEU A 159 39.33 21.04 -19.16
N LYS A 160 38.27 20.41 -18.61
CA LYS A 160 37.43 19.44 -19.33
C LYS A 160 35.98 19.88 -19.26
N VAL A 161 35.34 20.01 -20.43
CA VAL A 161 33.94 20.39 -20.56
C VAL A 161 33.19 19.25 -21.22
N THR A 162 32.09 18.80 -20.56
CA THR A 162 31.26 17.72 -21.04
C THR A 162 29.77 18.12 -21.02
N TYR A 163 29.02 17.69 -22.03
CA TYR A 163 27.57 17.83 -22.09
C TYR A 163 26.98 16.65 -22.88
N VAL A 164 25.78 16.20 -22.49
CA VAL A 164 25.13 15.04 -23.13
C VAL A 164 24.82 15.35 -24.59
N GLY A 165 25.27 14.51 -25.52
CA GLY A 165 25.06 14.69 -26.96
C GLY A 165 26.15 15.56 -27.66
N TYR A 166 27.23 15.95 -26.93
CA TYR A 166 28.31 16.75 -27.48
C TYR A 166 29.67 16.11 -27.22
N LYS A 167 30.64 16.38 -28.09
CA LYS A 167 32.04 15.94 -27.91
C LYS A 167 32.67 16.62 -26.69
N THR A 168 33.29 15.81 -25.85
CA THR A 168 34.07 16.33 -24.74
C THR A 168 35.19 17.22 -25.23
N VAL A 169 35.28 18.44 -24.73
CA VAL A 169 36.40 19.35 -24.99
C VAL A 169 37.35 19.31 -23.81
N THR A 170 38.64 19.03 -24.09
CA THR A 170 39.70 19.06 -23.13
C THR A 170 40.77 20.09 -23.59
N ARG A 171 41.09 21.06 -22.75
CA ARG A 171 42.01 22.16 -23.14
C ARG A 171 42.89 22.57 -21.96
N HIS A 172 44.17 22.79 -22.21
CA HIS A 172 45.04 23.45 -21.25
C HIS A 172 44.78 24.95 -21.23
N VAL A 173 44.47 25.48 -20.06
CA VAL A 173 44.18 26.91 -19.87
C VAL A 173 44.94 27.45 -18.67
N SER A 174 45.09 28.77 -18.64
CA SER A 174 45.60 29.51 -17.46
C SER A 174 44.38 30.08 -16.72
N VAL A 175 44.54 30.38 -15.43
CA VAL A 175 43.55 31.11 -14.65
C VAL A 175 43.19 32.45 -15.28
N GLY A 176 41.97 32.91 -15.11
CA GLY A 176 41.41 34.13 -15.71
C GLY A 176 40.31 33.84 -16.70
N ASN A 177 39.91 34.85 -17.48
CA ASN A 177 38.88 34.68 -18.51
C ASN A 177 39.47 33.92 -19.71
N ILE A 178 38.95 32.72 -19.98
CA ILE A 178 39.42 31.83 -21.02
C ILE A 178 38.57 31.92 -22.32
N GLY A 179 37.56 32.85 -22.33
CA GLY A 179 36.72 33.07 -23.48
C GLY A 179 35.64 31.98 -23.69
N THR A 180 35.20 31.86 -24.93
CA THR A 180 34.11 30.94 -25.31
C THR A 180 34.70 29.56 -25.68
N ILE A 181 34.02 28.51 -25.20
CA ILE A 181 34.26 27.09 -25.51
C ILE A 181 33.08 26.60 -26.34
N THR A 182 33.34 26.19 -27.57
CA THR A 182 32.33 25.63 -28.46
C THR A 182 32.30 24.12 -28.34
N LEU A 183 31.17 23.54 -28.03
CA LEU A 183 30.94 22.12 -28.07
C LEU A 183 30.32 21.72 -29.43
N LEU A 184 30.84 20.68 -30.03
CA LEU A 184 30.36 20.13 -31.30
C LEU A 184 29.42 18.94 -31.02
N PRO A 185 28.24 18.83 -31.65
CA PRO A 185 27.37 17.67 -31.51
C PRO A 185 28.13 16.39 -31.81
N GLU A 186 27.96 15.39 -31.01
CA GLU A 186 28.46 14.04 -31.25
C GLU A 186 27.28 13.14 -31.59
N THR A 187 27.15 12.74 -32.84
CA THR A 187 26.20 11.72 -33.25
C THR A 187 26.74 10.37 -32.77
N TYR A 188 26.38 10.00 -31.56
CA TYR A 188 26.56 8.62 -31.14
C TYR A 188 25.52 7.76 -31.89
N MET A 189 25.98 7.04 -32.92
CA MET A 189 25.36 5.75 -33.20
C MET A 189 25.65 4.91 -31.94
N VAL A 190 24.62 4.72 -31.11
CA VAL A 190 24.71 3.84 -29.96
C VAL A 190 24.94 2.41 -30.47
N LYS A 191 26.21 2.07 -30.72
CA LYS A 191 26.63 0.69 -30.53
C LYS A 191 26.33 0.40 -29.07
N GLY A 192 25.38 -0.54 -28.83
CA GLY A 192 24.87 -0.85 -27.51
C GLY A 192 26.00 -0.80 -26.47
N VAL A 193 25.95 0.17 -25.58
CA VAL A 193 26.74 0.15 -24.38
C VAL A 193 26.13 -0.99 -23.56
N GLU A 194 26.81 -2.13 -23.62
CA GLU A 194 26.57 -3.20 -22.66
C GLU A 194 26.91 -2.61 -21.29
N VAL A 195 25.89 -2.07 -20.59
CA VAL A 195 26.01 -1.66 -19.20
C VAL A 195 26.25 -2.94 -18.43
N LYS A 196 27.53 -3.25 -18.17
CA LYS A 196 27.91 -4.32 -17.25
C LYS A 196 27.51 -3.90 -15.83
N GLY A 197 26.29 -4.19 -15.49
CA GLY A 197 25.67 -3.87 -14.23
C GLY A 197 24.16 -3.78 -14.34
N GLU A 198 23.48 -4.78 -14.97
CA GLU A 198 22.04 -4.90 -14.83
C GLU A 198 21.71 -5.07 -13.34
N ILE A 199 21.08 -4.06 -12.76
CA ILE A 199 20.50 -4.16 -11.42
C ILE A 199 19.42 -5.25 -11.52
N PRO A 200 19.52 -6.37 -10.77
CA PRO A 200 18.49 -7.40 -10.82
C PRO A 200 17.14 -6.79 -10.44
N GLN A 201 16.12 -7.05 -11.25
CA GLN A 201 14.77 -6.55 -10.98
C GLN A 201 14.24 -7.10 -9.64
N TYR A 202 14.63 -8.31 -9.28
CA TYR A 202 14.29 -8.98 -8.04
C TYR A 202 15.56 -9.32 -7.25
N LYS A 203 15.58 -8.98 -5.97
CA LYS A 203 16.68 -9.27 -5.06
C LYS A 203 16.15 -9.99 -3.84
N ALA A 204 16.79 -11.08 -3.43
CA ALA A 204 16.51 -11.69 -2.14
C ALA A 204 16.86 -10.73 -1.02
N VAL A 205 15.93 -10.51 -0.10
CA VAL A 205 16.13 -9.72 1.12
C VAL A 205 15.65 -10.52 2.30
N GLN A 206 15.94 -10.01 3.49
CA GLN A 206 15.50 -10.61 4.73
C GLN A 206 13.98 -10.81 4.75
N GLY A 207 13.56 -12.06 4.92
CA GLY A 207 12.16 -12.45 5.01
C GLY A 207 11.39 -12.43 3.67
N GLY A 208 12.04 -12.12 2.51
CA GLY A 208 11.32 -12.01 1.25
C GLY A 208 12.16 -11.56 0.07
N MET A 209 11.59 -10.74 -0.79
CA MET A 209 12.25 -10.17 -1.97
C MET A 209 12.01 -8.66 -2.08
N THR A 210 12.97 -7.95 -2.65
CA THR A 210 12.82 -6.55 -3.08
C THR A 210 12.66 -6.50 -4.59
N VAL A 211 11.69 -5.73 -5.03
CA VAL A 211 11.45 -5.37 -6.44
C VAL A 211 11.99 -3.96 -6.68
N ASP A 212 12.92 -3.80 -7.61
CA ASP A 212 13.40 -2.48 -8.04
C ASP A 212 12.36 -1.87 -8.99
N VAL A 213 11.68 -0.83 -8.53
CA VAL A 213 10.65 -0.15 -9.33
C VAL A 213 11.28 0.90 -10.23
N GLN A 214 12.24 1.66 -9.70
CA GLN A 214 12.82 2.82 -10.40
C GLN A 214 13.51 2.45 -11.72
N HIS A 215 14.15 1.28 -11.81
CA HIS A 215 14.88 0.82 -13.00
C HIS A 215 14.12 -0.28 -13.76
N SER A 216 12.80 -0.38 -13.57
CA SER A 216 11.95 -1.36 -14.22
C SER A 216 10.76 -0.70 -14.93
N ILE A 217 10.00 -1.48 -15.71
CA ILE A 217 8.75 -1.00 -16.30
C ILE A 217 7.73 -0.55 -15.27
N LEU A 218 7.84 -1.06 -14.04
CA LEU A 218 6.95 -0.75 -12.95
C LEU A 218 7.04 0.73 -12.51
N HIS A 219 8.08 1.45 -12.94
CA HIS A 219 8.23 2.89 -12.69
C HIS A 219 7.02 3.70 -13.16
N ASP A 220 6.49 3.39 -14.35
CA ASP A 220 5.46 4.22 -14.98
C ASP A 220 4.12 3.49 -15.14
N VAL A 221 3.76 2.56 -14.27
CA VAL A 221 2.52 1.77 -14.41
C VAL A 221 1.28 2.45 -13.87
N GLY A 222 1.41 3.61 -13.26
CA GLY A 222 0.29 4.39 -12.73
C GLY A 222 0.41 4.61 -11.23
N THR A 223 -0.45 4.01 -10.45
CA THR A 223 -0.49 4.13 -8.99
C THR A 223 0.26 2.99 -8.29
N ALA A 224 0.46 3.11 -6.96
CA ALA A 224 0.97 1.98 -6.18
C ALA A 224 0.01 0.79 -6.20
N ASP A 225 -1.30 1.02 -6.27
CA ASP A 225 -2.30 -0.04 -6.41
C ASP A 225 -2.08 -0.82 -7.72
N ASP A 226 -1.94 -0.10 -8.83
CA ASP A 226 -1.62 -0.70 -10.13
C ASP A 226 -0.29 -1.46 -10.08
N LEU A 227 0.73 -0.85 -9.47
CA LEU A 227 2.05 -1.45 -9.33
C LEU A 227 2.02 -2.74 -8.52
N LEU A 228 1.33 -2.77 -7.37
CA LEU A 228 1.23 -3.95 -6.53
C LEU A 228 0.54 -5.10 -7.26
N SER A 229 -0.52 -4.81 -8.03
CA SER A 229 -1.21 -5.82 -8.85
C SER A 229 -0.29 -6.48 -9.90
N MET A 230 0.88 -5.88 -10.19
CA MET A 230 1.84 -6.35 -11.19
C MET A 230 3.06 -7.04 -10.59
N ILE A 231 3.27 -6.88 -9.29
CA ILE A 231 4.38 -7.57 -8.62
C ILE A 231 4.09 -9.07 -8.58
N PRO A 232 5.05 -9.91 -8.95
CA PRO A 232 4.92 -11.36 -8.80
C PRO A 232 4.58 -11.75 -7.36
N MET A 233 3.81 -12.81 -7.19
CA MET A 233 3.31 -13.32 -5.93
C MET A 233 2.23 -12.45 -5.26
N ILE A 234 1.91 -11.28 -5.78
CA ILE A 234 0.80 -10.46 -5.31
C ILE A 234 -0.39 -10.61 -6.27
N GLN A 235 -1.54 -10.94 -5.71
CA GLN A 235 -2.83 -10.98 -6.42
C GLN A 235 -3.78 -9.96 -5.80
N GLY A 236 -4.72 -9.46 -6.60
CA GLY A 236 -5.72 -8.50 -6.16
C GLY A 236 -5.55 -7.11 -6.79
N SER A 237 -6.43 -6.22 -6.41
CA SER A 237 -6.51 -4.82 -6.85
C SER A 237 -7.41 -4.03 -5.92
N ASN A 238 -7.52 -2.72 -6.13
CA ASN A 238 -8.39 -1.82 -5.36
C ASN A 238 -8.15 -1.89 -3.85
N GLY A 239 -6.86 -1.95 -3.47
CA GLY A 239 -6.42 -1.99 -2.08
C GLY A 239 -6.59 -3.34 -1.39
N LYS A 240 -7.20 -4.32 -2.04
CA LYS A 240 -7.33 -5.69 -1.54
C LYS A 240 -6.30 -6.57 -2.24
N PHE A 241 -5.25 -6.93 -1.52
CA PHE A 241 -4.14 -7.73 -2.04
C PHE A 241 -3.92 -8.97 -1.19
N GLU A 242 -3.49 -10.03 -1.84
CA GLU A 242 -3.04 -11.27 -1.22
C GLU A 242 -1.63 -11.60 -1.70
N VAL A 243 -0.80 -12.10 -0.80
CA VAL A 243 0.46 -12.73 -1.14
C VAL A 243 0.22 -14.22 -1.26
N LEU A 244 0.55 -14.80 -2.43
CA LEU A 244 0.31 -16.23 -2.72
C LEU A 244 0.78 -17.13 -1.57
N ALA A 245 -0.09 -18.04 -1.14
CA ALA A 245 0.08 -18.97 -0.03
C ALA A 245 0.24 -18.34 1.37
N LYS A 246 0.22 -17.01 1.49
CA LYS A 246 0.35 -16.30 2.79
C LYS A 246 -0.93 -15.54 3.19
N GLY A 247 -1.81 -15.24 2.23
CA GLY A 247 -3.04 -14.48 2.45
C GLY A 247 -2.80 -12.97 2.43
N GLU A 248 -3.68 -12.23 3.11
CA GLU A 248 -3.67 -10.76 3.12
C GLU A 248 -2.42 -10.20 3.82
N PRO A 249 -1.63 -9.34 3.16
CA PRO A 249 -0.44 -8.73 3.74
C PRO A 249 -0.76 -7.43 4.49
N GLU A 250 0.05 -7.07 5.46
CA GLU A 250 0.14 -5.69 5.89
C GLU A 250 0.95 -4.86 4.90
N ILE A 251 0.41 -3.71 4.45
CA ILE A 251 1.07 -2.83 3.48
C ILE A 251 1.59 -1.59 4.20
N TYR A 252 2.84 -1.23 3.93
CA TYR A 252 3.51 -0.06 4.50
C TYR A 252 4.07 0.83 3.40
N ILE A 253 3.89 2.14 3.51
CA ILE A 253 4.57 3.17 2.71
C ILE A 253 5.57 3.88 3.62
N ASN A 254 6.88 3.65 3.41
CA ASN A 254 7.98 4.22 4.22
C ASN A 254 7.79 4.04 5.73
N ASN A 255 7.49 2.83 6.15
CA ASN A 255 7.20 2.41 7.52
C ASN A 255 5.83 2.83 8.08
N LYS A 256 5.05 3.65 7.38
CA LYS A 256 3.67 3.95 7.73
C LYS A 256 2.77 2.83 7.21
N LYS A 257 1.97 2.19 8.06
CA LYS A 257 0.96 1.21 7.63
C LYS A 257 -0.13 1.90 6.79
N VAL A 258 -0.42 1.34 5.64
CA VAL A 258 -1.58 1.70 4.81
C VAL A 258 -2.84 1.20 5.53
N ARG A 259 -3.75 2.10 5.80
CA ARG A 259 -5.01 1.79 6.50
C ARG A 259 -6.23 2.03 5.63
N ASP A 260 -6.01 2.76 4.55
CA ASP A 260 -7.02 3.13 3.58
C ASP A 260 -6.49 2.81 2.18
N PRO A 261 -7.20 2.02 1.38
CA PRO A 261 -6.84 1.70 0.00
C PRO A 261 -6.57 2.93 -0.88
N SER A 262 -7.19 4.07 -0.58
CA SER A 262 -6.96 5.32 -1.30
C SER A 262 -5.49 5.78 -1.23
N GLU A 263 -4.76 5.45 -0.17
CA GLU A 263 -3.33 5.80 -0.03
C GLU A 263 -2.48 5.12 -1.12
N LEU A 264 -2.86 3.92 -1.58
CA LEU A 264 -2.20 3.22 -2.69
C LEU A 264 -2.59 3.81 -4.04
N LYS A 265 -3.84 4.23 -4.20
CA LYS A 265 -4.31 4.90 -5.43
C LYS A 265 -3.70 6.29 -5.60
N GLN A 266 -3.36 6.96 -4.50
CA GLN A 266 -2.74 8.30 -4.50
C GLN A 266 -1.23 8.27 -4.79
N LEU A 267 -0.52 7.23 -4.37
CA LEU A 267 0.92 7.12 -4.57
C LEU A 267 1.22 6.69 -6.00
N LYS A 268 1.93 7.54 -6.75
CA LYS A 268 2.37 7.20 -8.12
C LYS A 268 3.54 6.24 -8.13
N SER A 269 3.55 5.34 -9.10
CA SER A 269 4.66 4.39 -9.29
C SER A 269 6.00 5.10 -9.57
N VAL A 270 6.01 6.24 -10.25
CA VAL A 270 7.21 7.07 -10.50
C VAL A 270 7.86 7.58 -9.22
N ASP A 271 7.09 7.74 -8.14
CA ASP A 271 7.60 8.17 -6.83
C ASP A 271 8.11 7.00 -5.98
N ILE A 272 7.98 5.76 -6.46
CA ILE A 272 8.38 4.56 -5.74
C ILE A 272 9.77 4.13 -6.16
N LYS A 273 10.65 3.98 -5.17
CA LYS A 273 12.00 3.46 -5.37
C LYS A 273 12.02 1.95 -5.50
N SER A 274 11.37 1.26 -4.55
CA SER A 274 11.33 -0.21 -4.47
C SER A 274 10.16 -0.69 -3.63
N VAL A 275 9.79 -1.95 -3.83
CA VAL A 275 8.80 -2.66 -3.01
C VAL A 275 9.43 -3.92 -2.43
N ASP A 276 9.37 -4.08 -1.11
CA ASP A 276 9.77 -5.32 -0.44
C ASP A 276 8.51 -6.18 -0.21
N VAL A 277 8.52 -7.39 -0.70
CA VAL A 277 7.49 -8.42 -0.42
C VAL A 277 8.09 -9.38 0.59
N ILE A 278 7.63 -9.32 1.84
CA ILE A 278 8.16 -10.07 2.98
C ILE A 278 7.17 -11.18 3.31
N THR A 279 7.55 -12.41 3.02
CA THR A 279 6.73 -13.62 3.25
C THR A 279 7.00 -14.28 4.60
N SER A 280 8.02 -13.79 5.34
CA SER A 280 8.35 -14.19 6.70
C SER A 280 8.70 -12.96 7.53
N PRO A 281 7.68 -12.21 8.02
CA PRO A 281 7.89 -10.98 8.80
C PRO A 281 8.64 -11.24 10.11
N GLY A 282 9.44 -10.27 10.56
CA GLY A 282 10.20 -10.33 11.83
C GLY A 282 9.35 -10.18 13.09
N ALA A 283 9.95 -10.32 14.27
CA ALA A 283 9.28 -10.27 15.57
C ALA A 283 8.69 -8.89 15.93
N LYS A 284 9.14 -7.83 15.29
CA LYS A 284 8.58 -6.46 15.43
C LYS A 284 7.17 -6.31 14.88
N TYR A 285 6.77 -7.19 13.95
CA TYR A 285 5.40 -7.29 13.48
C TYR A 285 4.58 -8.14 14.45
N ASN A 286 3.27 -7.95 14.48
CA ASN A 286 2.41 -8.76 15.33
C ASN A 286 2.44 -10.25 14.89
N ALA A 287 2.13 -11.15 15.82
CA ALA A 287 2.18 -12.60 15.57
C ALA A 287 1.14 -13.09 14.55
N GLU A 288 0.09 -12.31 14.25
CA GLU A 288 -0.93 -12.63 13.23
C GLU A 288 -0.49 -12.27 11.80
N VAL A 289 0.56 -11.44 11.63
CA VAL A 289 1.01 -10.95 10.31
C VAL A 289 1.75 -12.03 9.55
N ASN A 290 1.15 -12.56 8.49
CA ASN A 290 1.74 -13.63 7.66
C ASN A 290 2.61 -13.10 6.51
N ALA A 291 2.31 -11.89 6.02
CA ALA A 291 3.09 -11.24 4.97
C ALA A 291 3.09 -9.72 5.17
N VAL A 292 4.14 -9.06 4.67
CA VAL A 292 4.27 -7.60 4.69
C VAL A 292 4.74 -7.10 3.34
N ILE A 293 4.11 -6.05 2.84
CA ILE A 293 4.56 -5.30 1.66
C ILE A 293 5.06 -3.94 2.12
N ARG A 294 6.34 -3.63 1.88
CA ARG A 294 6.92 -2.32 2.19
C ARG A 294 7.25 -1.55 0.92
N ILE A 295 6.54 -0.48 0.67
CA ILE A 295 6.77 0.45 -0.42
C ILE A 295 7.74 1.52 0.06
N LYS A 296 8.91 1.64 -0.59
CA LYS A 296 9.89 2.69 -0.34
C LYS A 296 9.78 3.73 -1.44
N THR A 297 9.55 4.99 -1.08
CA THR A 297 9.42 6.08 -2.04
C THR A 297 10.73 6.85 -2.18
N LEU A 298 10.85 7.64 -3.26
CA LEU A 298 11.89 8.65 -3.44
C LEU A 298 11.73 9.75 -2.40
N LYS A 299 12.78 10.57 -2.17
CA LYS A 299 12.70 11.68 -1.20
C LYS A 299 11.64 12.69 -1.66
N ALA A 300 10.86 13.21 -0.70
CA ALA A 300 9.90 14.28 -0.95
C ALA A 300 10.59 15.55 -1.45
N GLN A 301 10.01 16.22 -2.44
CA GLN A 301 10.46 17.51 -2.94
C GLN A 301 9.42 18.59 -2.60
N GLY A 302 9.93 19.74 -2.11
CA GLY A 302 9.21 21.02 -2.05
C GLY A 302 8.20 21.23 -0.91
N ASP A 303 8.08 22.45 -0.49
CA ASP A 303 6.99 23.00 0.32
C ASP A 303 5.84 23.46 -0.60
N GLY A 304 4.66 23.74 -0.05
CA GLY A 304 3.51 24.27 -0.78
C GLY A 304 2.26 23.40 -0.73
N LEU A 305 1.28 23.79 -1.54
CA LEU A 305 0.00 23.08 -1.66
C LEU A 305 0.11 21.93 -2.67
N SER A 306 -0.43 20.80 -2.31
CA SER A 306 -0.56 19.60 -3.16
C SER A 306 -2.03 19.21 -3.25
N LEU A 307 -2.50 18.92 -4.46
CA LEU A 307 -3.85 18.46 -4.76
C LEU A 307 -3.78 17.14 -5.53
N MET A 308 -4.58 16.18 -5.11
CA MET A 308 -4.77 14.91 -5.83
C MET A 308 -6.26 14.64 -5.93
N VAL A 309 -6.72 14.31 -7.13
CA VAL A 309 -8.11 13.94 -7.43
C VAL A 309 -8.08 12.65 -8.23
N THR A 310 -8.84 11.66 -7.79
CA THR A 310 -9.06 10.42 -8.54
C THR A 310 -10.55 10.19 -8.67
N SER A 311 -11.00 9.87 -9.86
CA SER A 311 -12.37 9.44 -10.14
C SER A 311 -12.31 8.14 -10.93
N ASP A 312 -12.92 7.09 -10.40
CA ASP A 312 -13.02 5.78 -11.02
C ASP A 312 -14.49 5.44 -11.21
N THR A 313 -14.93 5.33 -12.46
CA THR A 313 -16.30 5.02 -12.82
C THR A 313 -16.32 3.77 -13.68
N TRP A 314 -17.10 2.78 -13.26
CA TRP A 314 -17.24 1.54 -14.04
C TRP A 314 -18.69 1.07 -14.10
N LYS A 315 -18.94 0.28 -15.11
CA LYS A 315 -20.24 -0.36 -15.32
C LYS A 315 -20.06 -1.88 -15.42
N ASN A 316 -20.68 -2.58 -14.50
CA ASN A 316 -21.01 -4.00 -14.64
C ASN A 316 -22.49 -4.14 -15.05
N ASN A 317 -23.37 -4.70 -14.21
CA ASN A 317 -24.84 -4.62 -14.42
C ASN A 317 -25.41 -3.25 -14.00
N LYS A 318 -24.73 -2.51 -13.11
CA LYS A 318 -25.06 -1.14 -12.67
C LYS A 318 -23.84 -0.23 -12.76
N TRP A 319 -24.06 1.10 -12.68
CA TRP A 319 -22.99 2.07 -12.59
C TRP A 319 -22.44 2.12 -11.16
N ASN A 320 -21.15 2.16 -11.05
CA ASN A 320 -20.39 2.32 -9.81
C ASN A 320 -19.45 3.50 -9.97
N ASN A 321 -19.15 4.18 -8.86
CA ASN A 321 -18.26 5.33 -8.85
C ASN A 321 -17.51 5.43 -7.53
N TYR A 322 -16.22 5.73 -7.62
CA TYR A 322 -15.36 6.04 -6.50
C TYR A 322 -14.61 7.35 -6.77
N ASP A 323 -14.85 8.39 -5.97
CA ASP A 323 -14.20 9.68 -6.08
C ASP A 323 -13.36 9.95 -4.84
N ASP A 324 -12.11 10.36 -5.02
CA ASP A 324 -11.16 10.71 -3.94
C ASP A 324 -10.55 12.08 -4.18
N LEU A 325 -10.55 12.91 -3.15
CA LEU A 325 -9.89 14.21 -3.11
C LEU A 325 -8.94 14.28 -1.92
N THR A 326 -7.66 14.48 -2.19
CA THR A 326 -6.65 14.72 -1.17
C THR A 326 -6.01 16.09 -1.33
N LEU A 327 -5.99 16.86 -0.25
CA LEU A 327 -5.28 18.14 -0.10
C LEU A 327 -4.15 17.97 0.92
N LYS A 328 -2.96 18.50 0.61
CA LYS A 328 -1.84 18.57 1.55
C LYS A 328 -1.21 19.97 1.47
N TYR A 329 -0.85 20.51 2.61
CA TYR A 329 -0.11 21.76 2.70
C TYR A 329 1.14 21.54 3.54
N ARG A 330 2.29 22.00 3.02
CA ARG A 330 3.58 21.89 3.69
C ARG A 330 4.25 23.22 3.82
N THR A 331 4.88 23.45 4.96
CA THR A 331 5.76 24.58 5.18
C THR A 331 6.80 24.22 6.25
N GLY A 332 8.07 24.24 5.88
CA GLY A 332 9.15 23.83 6.78
C GLY A 332 8.94 22.42 7.35
N GLY A 333 8.89 22.29 8.68
CA GLY A 333 8.63 21.02 9.37
C GLY A 333 7.18 20.57 9.36
N LEU A 334 6.20 21.47 9.16
CA LEU A 334 4.78 21.19 9.26
C LEU A 334 4.21 20.59 7.96
N GLU A 335 3.39 19.55 8.08
CA GLU A 335 2.45 19.09 7.06
C GLU A 335 1.05 18.97 7.66
N VAL A 336 0.06 19.52 6.97
CA VAL A 336 -1.37 19.30 7.26
C VAL A 336 -1.99 18.66 6.03
N PHE A 337 -2.81 17.63 6.24
CA PHE A 337 -3.50 16.95 5.14
C PHE A 337 -4.98 16.73 5.46
N ALA A 338 -5.79 16.70 4.42
CA ALA A 338 -7.19 16.30 4.44
C ALA A 338 -7.48 15.43 3.22
N ASN A 339 -8.27 14.39 3.43
CA ASN A 339 -8.76 13.50 2.40
C ASN A 339 -10.27 13.30 2.56
N VAL A 340 -10.98 13.26 1.44
CA VAL A 340 -12.41 12.94 1.37
C VAL A 340 -12.61 11.97 0.22
N ALA A 341 -13.25 10.83 0.48
CA ALA A 341 -13.59 9.86 -0.54
C ALA A 341 -15.10 9.55 -0.50
N LEU A 342 -15.72 9.48 -1.66
CA LEU A 342 -17.10 9.06 -1.85
C LEU A 342 -17.11 7.73 -2.61
N ASP A 343 -17.69 6.71 -2.01
CA ASP A 343 -17.89 5.39 -2.61
C ASP A 343 -19.38 5.15 -2.84
N ASN A 344 -19.75 4.96 -4.10
CA ASN A 344 -21.10 4.60 -4.50
C ASN A 344 -21.02 3.31 -5.31
N GLY A 345 -21.32 2.19 -4.65
CA GLY A 345 -21.11 0.87 -5.19
C GLY A 345 -22.37 -0.01 -5.25
N HIS A 346 -22.29 -0.98 -6.16
CA HIS A 346 -23.30 -2.01 -6.32
C HIS A 346 -22.58 -3.36 -6.48
N TYR A 347 -23.06 -4.34 -5.73
CA TYR A 347 -22.63 -5.74 -5.86
C TYR A 347 -23.81 -6.58 -6.32
N SER A 348 -23.58 -7.47 -7.26
CA SER A 348 -24.57 -8.43 -7.74
C SER A 348 -23.93 -9.79 -7.90
N ASN A 349 -24.67 -10.80 -7.47
CA ASN A 349 -24.28 -12.20 -7.51
C ASN A 349 -25.54 -13.05 -7.71
N ASP A 350 -25.49 -14.01 -8.60
CA ASP A 350 -26.54 -15.02 -8.78
C ASP A 350 -25.93 -16.40 -8.44
N GLN A 351 -26.64 -17.18 -7.64
CA GLN A 351 -26.18 -18.49 -7.19
C GLN A 351 -27.28 -19.51 -7.43
N ASP A 352 -26.91 -20.61 -8.08
CA ASP A 352 -27.69 -21.84 -8.10
C ASP A 352 -27.13 -22.75 -7.02
N LEU A 353 -27.96 -23.19 -6.09
CA LEU A 353 -27.54 -23.92 -4.89
C LEU A 353 -28.34 -25.21 -4.76
N VAL A 354 -27.61 -26.29 -4.50
CA VAL A 354 -28.19 -27.58 -4.12
C VAL A 354 -27.62 -27.96 -2.77
N GLN A 355 -28.49 -28.17 -1.77
CA GLN A 355 -28.08 -28.52 -0.42
C GLN A 355 -28.66 -29.87 -0.03
N GLU A 356 -27.80 -30.83 0.28
CA GLU A 356 -28.14 -32.16 0.77
C GLU A 356 -27.87 -32.23 2.28
N LEU A 357 -28.87 -32.61 3.07
CA LEU A 357 -28.78 -32.69 4.53
C LEU A 357 -29.35 -34.00 5.06
N HIS A 358 -28.60 -34.70 5.89
CA HIS A 358 -29.05 -35.84 6.66
C HIS A 358 -29.28 -35.44 8.12
N ILE A 359 -30.55 -35.37 8.54
CA ILE A 359 -30.93 -35.05 9.91
C ILE A 359 -31.76 -36.21 10.46
N LYS A 360 -31.25 -36.94 11.47
CA LYS A 360 -31.84 -38.16 11.99
C LYS A 360 -31.97 -39.25 10.91
N LYS A 361 -33.21 -39.53 10.53
CA LYS A 361 -33.59 -40.56 9.54
C LYS A 361 -33.96 -39.93 8.19
N ASP A 362 -34.11 -38.62 8.17
CA ASP A 362 -34.61 -37.91 7.00
C ASP A 362 -33.46 -37.32 6.19
N PHE A 363 -33.62 -37.42 4.89
CA PHE A 363 -32.76 -36.82 3.88
C PHE A 363 -33.51 -35.66 3.24
N PHE A 364 -32.91 -34.48 3.31
CA PHE A 364 -33.42 -33.28 2.67
C PHE A 364 -32.53 -32.92 1.49
N ASP A 365 -33.17 -32.63 0.36
CA ASP A 365 -32.54 -32.12 -0.84
C ASP A 365 -33.23 -30.79 -1.17
N VAL A 366 -32.50 -29.68 -1.09
CA VAL A 366 -32.98 -28.32 -1.24
C VAL A 366 -32.34 -27.67 -2.45
N HIS A 367 -33.14 -27.36 -3.44
CA HIS A 367 -32.69 -26.60 -4.60
C HIS A 367 -33.09 -25.15 -4.43
N ALA A 368 -32.13 -24.23 -4.56
CA ALA A 368 -32.40 -22.81 -4.37
C ALA A 368 -31.72 -21.92 -5.44
N ASP A 369 -32.49 -20.93 -5.90
CA ASP A 369 -31.96 -19.82 -6.70
C ASP A 369 -31.83 -18.61 -5.77
N LEU A 370 -30.61 -18.11 -5.64
CA LEU A 370 -30.24 -17.03 -4.70
C LEU A 370 -29.65 -15.83 -5.45
N PRO A 371 -30.47 -14.88 -5.92
CA PRO A 371 -30.00 -13.61 -6.43
C PRO A 371 -29.66 -12.63 -5.29
N VAL A 372 -28.40 -12.27 -5.16
CA VAL A 372 -27.92 -11.29 -4.18
C VAL A 372 -27.71 -9.94 -4.84
N ARG A 373 -28.23 -8.89 -4.22
CA ARG A 373 -28.09 -7.49 -4.65
C ARG A 373 -27.75 -6.61 -3.46
N SER A 374 -26.60 -5.95 -3.53
CA SER A 374 -26.19 -4.99 -2.50
C SER A 374 -25.89 -3.64 -3.14
N SER A 375 -26.14 -2.59 -2.40
CA SER A 375 -25.90 -1.21 -2.83
C SER A 375 -25.51 -0.38 -1.62
N TRP A 376 -24.49 0.49 -1.80
CA TRP A 376 -24.04 1.39 -0.74
C TRP A 376 -23.68 2.76 -1.26
N THR A 377 -23.75 3.74 -0.39
CA THR A 377 -23.17 5.08 -0.59
C THR A 377 -22.54 5.53 0.72
N GLU A 378 -21.25 5.70 0.70
CA GLU A 378 -20.44 5.98 1.86
C GLU A 378 -19.51 7.18 1.60
N LEU A 379 -19.39 8.10 2.58
CA LEU A 379 -18.42 9.17 2.62
C LEU A 379 -17.39 8.87 3.69
N GLN A 380 -16.14 8.77 3.28
CA GLN A 380 -15.00 8.64 4.18
C GLN A 380 -14.25 9.97 4.25
N TYR A 381 -13.80 10.34 5.43
CA TYR A 381 -13.00 11.55 5.62
C TYR A 381 -11.87 11.32 6.62
N LYS A 382 -10.72 11.88 6.30
CA LYS A 382 -9.50 11.76 7.07
C LYS A 382 -8.76 13.08 7.10
N GLY A 383 -8.26 13.47 8.25
CA GLY A 383 -7.43 14.64 8.40
C GLY A 383 -6.29 14.39 9.37
N GLY A 384 -5.23 15.16 9.25
CA GLY A 384 -4.13 15.00 10.18
C GLY A 384 -3.04 16.04 9.98
N LEU A 385 -2.10 16.01 10.89
CA LEU A 385 -0.92 16.85 10.89
C LEU A 385 0.32 16.05 11.30
N SER A 386 1.46 16.43 10.78
CA SER A 386 2.76 16.01 11.26
C SER A 386 3.72 17.19 11.36
N TYR A 387 4.63 17.12 12.33
CA TYR A 387 5.62 18.14 12.54
C TYR A 387 7.00 17.51 12.76
N ASP A 388 7.92 17.80 11.85
CA ASP A 388 9.32 17.45 11.98
C ASP A 388 10.02 18.58 12.75
N PHE A 389 10.37 18.34 14.03
CA PHE A 389 11.13 19.31 14.85
C PHE A 389 12.52 19.55 14.27
N ASN A 390 13.09 18.50 13.71
CA ASN A 390 14.36 18.46 13.00
C ASN A 390 14.42 17.19 12.13
N THR A 391 15.58 16.85 11.58
CA THR A 391 15.79 15.62 10.76
C THR A 391 15.52 14.32 11.53
N ASP A 392 15.69 14.35 12.85
CA ASP A 392 15.71 13.19 13.73
C ASP A 392 14.42 13.01 14.54
N HIS A 393 13.60 14.04 14.71
CA HIS A 393 12.42 14.00 15.56
C HIS A 393 11.15 14.44 14.83
N SER A 394 10.11 13.63 14.89
CA SER A 394 8.81 13.86 14.25
C SER A 394 7.67 13.42 15.15
N LEU A 395 6.62 14.21 15.21
CA LEU A 395 5.35 13.92 15.89
C LEU A 395 4.20 14.08 14.90
N GLY A 396 3.15 13.28 15.04
CA GLY A 396 1.95 13.47 14.23
C GLY A 396 0.69 12.88 14.84
N LEU A 397 -0.43 13.38 14.31
CA LEU A 397 -1.79 13.01 14.68
C LEU A 397 -2.62 12.83 13.42
N SER A 398 -3.48 11.81 13.36
CA SER A 398 -4.49 11.68 12.32
C SER A 398 -5.81 11.18 12.89
N PHE A 399 -6.88 11.72 12.36
CA PHE A 399 -8.25 11.33 12.66
C PHE A 399 -8.92 10.87 11.36
N SER A 400 -9.65 9.77 11.40
CA SER A 400 -10.50 9.30 10.30
C SER A 400 -11.87 8.90 10.82
N SER A 401 -12.88 9.07 9.96
CA SER A 401 -14.25 8.64 10.22
C SER A 401 -14.98 8.40 8.91
N GLN A 402 -16.12 7.72 8.97
CA GLN A 402 -16.99 7.46 7.83
C GLN A 402 -18.43 7.81 8.16
N LYS A 403 -19.23 8.09 7.11
CA LYS A 403 -20.66 8.28 7.15
C LYS A 403 -21.31 7.43 6.07
N ILE A 404 -22.16 6.53 6.48
CA ILE A 404 -22.98 5.71 5.60
C ILE A 404 -24.28 6.48 5.31
N PHE A 405 -24.54 6.83 4.04
CA PHE A 405 -25.81 7.42 3.61
C PHE A 405 -26.83 6.35 3.31
N TYR A 406 -26.34 5.22 2.80
CA TYR A 406 -27.14 4.08 2.39
C TYR A 406 -26.27 2.83 2.35
N ASN A 407 -26.73 1.74 2.95
CA ASN A 407 -26.14 0.40 2.80
C ASN A 407 -27.27 -0.62 2.94
N ASN A 408 -27.60 -1.27 1.84
CA ASN A 408 -28.72 -2.18 1.77
C ASN A 408 -28.33 -3.46 1.02
N PHE A 409 -28.80 -4.58 1.53
CA PHE A 409 -28.67 -5.90 0.91
C PHE A 409 -30.07 -6.47 0.66
N LYS A 410 -30.32 -6.96 -0.55
CA LYS A 410 -31.59 -7.59 -0.94
C LYS A 410 -31.37 -8.92 -1.62
N SER A 411 -32.26 -9.87 -1.32
CA SER A 411 -32.33 -11.17 -1.98
C SER A 411 -33.75 -11.69 -1.98
N ASP A 412 -34.17 -12.21 -3.13
CA ASP A 412 -35.42 -12.96 -3.30
C ASP A 412 -35.05 -14.40 -3.65
N MET A 413 -34.81 -15.24 -2.62
CA MET A 413 -34.39 -16.63 -2.78
C MET A 413 -35.58 -17.54 -2.96
N THR A 414 -35.60 -18.33 -4.03
CA THR A 414 -36.59 -19.40 -4.21
C THR A 414 -35.99 -20.73 -3.80
N GLN A 415 -36.72 -21.53 -3.03
CA GLN A 415 -36.30 -22.80 -2.50
C GLN A 415 -37.35 -23.87 -2.76
N ASN A 416 -36.91 -25.01 -3.31
CA ASN A 416 -37.72 -26.22 -3.46
C ASN A 416 -37.15 -27.30 -2.52
N TYR A 417 -37.99 -27.79 -1.61
CA TYR A 417 -37.64 -28.78 -0.61
C TYR A 417 -38.19 -30.14 -1.00
N LEU A 418 -37.27 -31.12 -1.05
CA LEU A 418 -37.61 -32.54 -1.13
C LEU A 418 -37.21 -33.22 0.20
N LYS A 419 -38.12 -34.03 0.75
CA LYS A 419 -37.83 -34.85 1.94
C LYS A 419 -37.96 -36.33 1.58
N ASN A 420 -36.82 -37.07 1.71
CA ASN A 420 -36.74 -38.49 1.32
C ASN A 420 -37.15 -38.73 -0.17
N GLY A 421 -36.85 -37.79 -1.05
CA GLY A 421 -37.16 -37.82 -2.47
C GLY A 421 -38.62 -37.42 -2.82
N ALA A 422 -39.48 -37.13 -1.83
CA ALA A 422 -40.83 -36.62 -2.07
C ALA A 422 -40.88 -35.08 -1.92
N PHE A 423 -41.75 -34.44 -2.74
CA PHE A 423 -41.98 -33.00 -2.61
C PHE A 423 -42.45 -32.67 -1.20
N TYR A 424 -41.80 -31.69 -0.55
CA TYR A 424 -42.06 -31.26 0.83
C TYR A 424 -42.64 -29.85 0.89
N GLY A 425 -42.23 -28.96 -0.01
CA GLY A 425 -42.78 -27.63 -0.15
C GLY A 425 -41.88 -26.68 -0.91
N ASP A 426 -42.43 -25.59 -1.41
CA ASP A 426 -41.76 -24.46 -2.01
C ASP A 426 -41.75 -23.28 -1.06
N VAL A 427 -40.62 -22.51 -1.03
CA VAL A 427 -40.52 -21.30 -0.22
C VAL A 427 -39.96 -20.18 -1.08
N LEU A 428 -40.59 -19.02 -1.05
CA LEU A 428 -40.01 -17.76 -1.50
C LEU A 428 -39.55 -16.97 -0.26
N LEU A 429 -38.26 -16.84 -0.06
CA LEU A 429 -37.67 -16.06 1.02
C LEU A 429 -37.18 -14.71 0.48
N LYS A 430 -37.83 -13.64 0.92
CA LYS A 430 -37.43 -12.26 0.65
C LYS A 430 -36.62 -11.72 1.81
N THR A 431 -35.37 -11.31 1.55
CA THR A 431 -34.46 -10.75 2.53
C THR A 431 -34.16 -9.29 2.20
N ASP A 432 -34.31 -8.42 3.19
CA ASP A 432 -33.93 -7.01 3.14
C ASP A 432 -33.13 -6.68 4.40
N ILE A 433 -31.88 -6.23 4.23
CA ILE A 433 -31.01 -5.82 5.33
C ILE A 433 -30.61 -4.37 5.09
N ASP A 434 -30.92 -3.51 6.04
CA ASP A 434 -30.50 -2.12 6.08
C ASP A 434 -29.52 -1.90 7.22
N GLU A 435 -28.34 -1.36 6.91
CA GLU A 435 -27.37 -0.90 7.89
C GLU A 435 -27.57 0.59 8.17
N LEU A 436 -27.69 0.94 9.45
CA LEU A 436 -27.90 2.32 9.90
C LEU A 436 -26.58 3.06 10.10
N ASP A 437 -26.58 4.35 9.75
CA ASP A 437 -25.43 5.24 9.97
C ASP A 437 -25.13 5.39 11.48
N LYS A 438 -24.03 4.84 11.92
CA LYS A 438 -23.53 4.91 13.30
C LYS A 438 -22.09 5.42 13.33
N PRO A 439 -21.65 6.03 14.44
CA PRO A 439 -20.29 6.56 14.52
C PRO A 439 -19.21 5.49 14.35
N VAL A 440 -18.34 5.70 13.36
CA VAL A 440 -17.08 4.97 13.20
C VAL A 440 -15.97 6.00 13.15
N TRP A 441 -15.00 5.91 14.07
CA TRP A 441 -13.86 6.82 14.07
C TRP A 441 -12.59 6.15 14.59
N GLU A 442 -11.44 6.65 14.11
CA GLU A 442 -10.12 6.22 14.51
C GLU A 442 -9.21 7.43 14.71
N LEU A 443 -8.50 7.46 15.83
CA LEU A 443 -7.49 8.45 16.17
C LEU A 443 -6.14 7.75 16.31
N ASN A 444 -5.14 8.24 15.57
CA ASN A 444 -3.77 7.75 15.64
C ASN A 444 -2.81 8.88 15.99
N THR A 445 -1.86 8.61 16.86
CA THR A 445 -0.73 9.49 17.13
C THR A 445 0.58 8.70 17.10
N TYR A 446 1.66 9.38 16.71
CA TYR A 446 2.99 8.79 16.72
C TYR A 446 4.05 9.78 17.15
N TYR A 447 5.14 9.24 17.67
CA TYR A 447 6.42 9.94 17.80
C TYR A 447 7.53 9.05 17.25
N VAL A 448 8.33 9.57 16.32
CA VAL A 448 9.54 8.94 15.81
C VAL A 448 10.71 9.84 16.14
N GLY A 449 11.73 9.30 16.80
CA GLY A 449 12.87 10.07 17.22
C GLY A 449 14.18 9.30 17.21
N LYS A 450 15.30 10.03 17.24
CA LYS A 450 16.65 9.46 17.32
C LYS A 450 17.45 10.18 18.40
N VAL A 451 17.89 9.43 19.40
CA VAL A 451 18.74 9.94 20.49
C VAL A 451 20.10 9.26 20.41
N GLY A 452 21.09 9.99 19.90
CA GLY A 452 22.39 9.41 19.58
C GLY A 452 22.27 8.32 18.51
N LYS A 453 22.51 7.05 18.88
CA LYS A 453 22.34 5.89 18.00
C LYS A 453 21.04 5.12 18.22
N LEU A 454 20.24 5.52 19.21
CA LEU A 454 18.97 4.87 19.54
C LEU A 454 17.85 5.46 18.69
N ASP A 455 17.22 4.64 17.85
CA ASP A 455 16.00 4.98 17.15
C ASP A 455 14.79 4.60 18.02
N ILE A 456 13.80 5.50 18.11
CA ILE A 456 12.59 5.38 18.92
C ILE A 456 11.40 5.51 17.97
N ASP A 457 10.46 4.56 18.03
CA ASP A 457 9.17 4.59 17.32
C ASP A 457 8.05 4.27 18.32
N LEU A 458 7.23 5.29 18.65
CA LEU A 458 6.11 5.20 19.56
C LEU A 458 4.82 5.49 18.77
N ASN A 459 3.83 4.60 18.89
CA ASN A 459 2.53 4.75 18.27
C ASN A 459 1.42 4.50 19.28
N ALA A 460 0.30 5.24 19.16
CA ALA A 460 -0.92 4.96 19.90
C ALA A 460 -2.13 5.10 18.98
N THR A 461 -3.12 4.23 19.20
CA THR A 461 -4.36 4.16 18.42
C THR A 461 -5.56 4.07 19.35
N MET A 462 -6.60 4.83 19.04
CA MET A 462 -7.93 4.71 19.64
C MET A 462 -8.94 4.53 18.50
N LEU A 463 -9.87 3.58 18.68
CA LEU A 463 -10.90 3.28 17.69
C LEU A 463 -12.23 3.01 18.38
N GLN A 464 -13.31 3.48 17.78
CA GLN A 464 -14.67 3.04 18.09
C GLN A 464 -15.41 2.79 16.77
N ARG A 465 -16.08 1.64 16.70
CA ARG A 465 -16.98 1.27 15.62
C ARG A 465 -18.31 0.87 16.24
N LYS A 466 -19.39 1.50 15.79
CA LYS A 466 -20.74 1.07 16.09
C LYS A 466 -21.43 0.66 14.80
N THR A 467 -22.19 -0.42 14.85
CA THR A 467 -22.98 -0.92 13.73
C THR A 467 -24.37 -1.25 14.26
N GLU A 468 -25.37 -0.93 13.51
CA GLU A 468 -26.75 -1.35 13.76
C GLU A 468 -27.36 -1.74 12.44
N SER A 469 -27.92 -2.95 12.36
CA SER A 469 -28.58 -3.44 11.16
C SER A 469 -29.95 -3.99 11.49
N HIS A 470 -30.89 -3.73 10.58
CA HIS A 470 -32.23 -4.28 10.59
C HIS A 470 -32.30 -5.31 9.48
N LEU A 471 -32.63 -6.53 9.85
CA LEU A 471 -32.90 -7.63 8.95
C LEU A 471 -34.42 -7.88 8.95
N ASN A 472 -35.04 -7.83 7.78
CA ASN A 472 -36.39 -8.24 7.56
C ASN A 472 -36.43 -9.38 6.54
N GLN A 473 -36.87 -10.54 6.95
CA GLN A 473 -37.07 -11.73 6.11
C GLN A 473 -38.50 -12.16 6.12
N GLN A 474 -39.06 -12.42 4.93
CA GLN A 474 -40.43 -12.88 4.74
C GLN A 474 -40.41 -14.14 3.91
N GLU A 475 -40.89 -15.23 4.47
CA GLU A 475 -41.10 -16.49 3.78
C GLU A 475 -42.57 -16.65 3.39
N TYR A 476 -42.78 -17.05 2.15
CA TYR A 476 -44.07 -17.39 1.60
C TYR A 476 -44.07 -18.85 1.16
N SER A 477 -44.97 -19.67 1.70
CA SER A 477 -45.08 -21.08 1.37
C SER A 477 -46.51 -21.57 1.60
N GLN A 478 -47.12 -22.21 0.60
CA GLN A 478 -48.47 -22.79 0.73
C GLN A 478 -48.42 -24.06 1.59
N GLU A 479 -47.38 -24.88 1.47
CA GLU A 479 -47.22 -26.15 2.16
C GLU A 479 -46.76 -26.01 3.60
N LEU A 480 -45.76 -25.10 3.81
CA LEU A 480 -45.06 -24.98 5.08
C LEU A 480 -45.53 -23.78 5.91
N GLY A 481 -46.48 -22.97 5.36
CA GLY A 481 -46.97 -21.74 5.97
C GLY A 481 -46.01 -20.57 5.89
N ASP A 482 -46.56 -19.37 5.92
CA ASP A 482 -45.77 -18.14 5.89
C ASP A 482 -45.04 -17.88 7.21
N ARG A 483 -43.93 -17.17 7.13
CA ARG A 483 -43.12 -16.83 8.29
C ARG A 483 -42.48 -15.45 8.11
N THR A 484 -42.40 -14.67 9.19
CA THR A 484 -41.65 -13.41 9.22
C THR A 484 -40.56 -13.53 10.26
N ILE A 485 -39.38 -13.02 9.93
CA ILE A 485 -38.20 -12.98 10.82
C ILE A 485 -37.63 -11.55 10.79
N THR A 486 -37.83 -10.83 11.88
CA THR A 486 -37.32 -9.45 12.06
C THR A 486 -36.22 -9.47 13.09
N THR A 487 -35.01 -9.11 12.66
CA THR A 487 -33.86 -9.13 13.55
C THR A 487 -33.21 -7.74 13.63
N LEU A 488 -33.01 -7.27 14.85
CA LEU A 488 -32.22 -6.09 15.17
C LEU A 488 -30.85 -6.52 15.72
N ASN A 489 -29.79 -6.16 15.02
CA ASN A 489 -28.42 -6.40 15.46
C ASN A 489 -27.75 -5.08 15.83
N HIS A 490 -27.15 -5.04 17.03
CA HIS A 490 -26.40 -3.89 17.55
C HIS A 490 -25.00 -4.32 17.99
N GLU A 491 -23.97 -3.64 17.48
CA GLU A 491 -22.58 -3.86 17.85
C GLU A 491 -21.92 -2.54 18.30
N ASP A 492 -21.14 -2.57 19.41
CA ASP A 492 -20.27 -1.46 19.86
C ASP A 492 -18.87 -2.01 20.19
N ARG A 493 -17.91 -1.67 19.37
CA ARG A 493 -16.52 -2.14 19.47
C ARG A 493 -15.60 -0.98 19.73
N LYS A 494 -14.71 -1.13 20.73
CA LYS A 494 -13.75 -0.12 21.16
C LYS A 494 -12.38 -0.75 21.35
N MET A 495 -11.35 -0.02 20.92
CA MET A 495 -9.96 -0.44 21.08
C MET A 495 -9.08 0.74 21.50
N MET A 496 -8.14 0.48 22.40
CA MET A 496 -7.01 1.34 22.70
C MET A 496 -5.73 0.51 22.60
N ALA A 497 -4.72 1.05 21.95
CA ALA A 497 -3.46 0.37 21.76
C ALA A 497 -2.28 1.32 21.84
N GLY A 498 -1.13 0.83 22.36
CA GLY A 498 0.15 1.52 22.37
C GLY A 498 1.28 0.58 22.00
N LYS A 499 2.23 1.03 21.18
CA LYS A 499 3.39 0.28 20.70
C LYS A 499 4.65 1.12 20.79
N LEU A 500 5.69 0.58 21.41
CA LEU A 500 7.03 1.17 21.48
C LEU A 500 8.03 0.22 20.85
N VAL A 501 8.82 0.71 19.89
CA VAL A 501 9.95 0.01 19.31
C VAL A 501 11.21 0.83 19.50
N LEU A 502 12.26 0.21 20.02
CA LEU A 502 13.59 0.77 20.22
C LEU A 502 14.57 0.00 19.35
N SER A 503 15.40 0.67 18.54
CA SER A 503 16.40 0.03 17.70
C SER A 503 17.77 0.67 17.93
N TYR A 504 18.79 -0.16 18.08
CA TYR A 504 20.15 0.28 18.32
C TYR A 504 21.15 -0.52 17.47
N PRO A 505 22.07 0.15 16.78
CA PRO A 505 23.10 -0.55 16.01
C PRO A 505 24.10 -1.25 16.95
N VAL A 506 24.22 -2.57 16.81
CA VAL A 506 25.13 -3.41 17.59
C VAL A 506 26.00 -4.20 16.63
N TRP A 507 27.32 -4.06 16.75
CA TRP A 507 28.30 -4.72 15.90
C TRP A 507 28.02 -4.47 14.40
N LYS A 508 27.79 -5.51 13.59
CA LYS A 508 27.45 -5.43 12.14
C LYS A 508 25.95 -5.54 11.90
N GLY A 509 25.14 -5.30 12.91
CA GLY A 509 23.68 -5.48 12.83
C GLY A 509 22.92 -4.41 13.62
N VAL A 510 21.62 -4.62 13.70
CA VAL A 510 20.68 -3.78 14.46
C VAL A 510 19.90 -4.68 15.41
N LEU A 511 19.97 -4.35 16.70
CA LEU A 511 19.13 -4.95 17.74
C LEU A 511 17.88 -4.08 17.90
N SER A 512 16.71 -4.66 17.71
CA SER A 512 15.42 -4.02 17.96
C SER A 512 14.71 -4.75 19.08
N GLY A 513 14.08 -4.00 19.97
CA GLY A 513 13.24 -4.54 21.04
C GLY A 513 12.06 -3.62 21.30
N GLY A 514 10.98 -4.15 21.83
CA GLY A 514 9.80 -3.33 22.06
C GLY A 514 8.69 -4.04 22.80
N THR A 515 7.64 -3.27 23.04
CA THR A 515 6.41 -3.75 23.67
C THR A 515 5.19 -3.19 22.95
N GLU A 516 4.11 -3.95 22.98
CA GLU A 516 2.80 -3.55 22.48
C GLU A 516 1.74 -3.95 23.51
N ALA A 517 0.81 -3.05 23.79
CA ALA A 517 -0.30 -3.31 24.68
C ALA A 517 -1.61 -2.88 24.04
N THR A 518 -2.61 -3.76 24.04
CA THR A 518 -3.94 -3.47 23.52
C THR A 518 -5.01 -3.78 24.55
N SER A 519 -6.10 -3.04 24.51
CA SER A 519 -7.32 -3.28 25.26
C SER A 519 -8.51 -3.11 24.34
N THR A 520 -9.24 -4.19 24.13
CA THR A 520 -10.40 -4.25 23.23
C THR A 520 -11.65 -4.62 24.02
N LYS A 521 -12.74 -3.94 23.68
CA LYS A 521 -14.09 -4.30 24.15
C LYS A 521 -14.97 -4.48 22.93
N SER A 522 -15.58 -5.66 22.76
CA SER A 522 -16.60 -5.96 21.77
C SER A 522 -17.91 -6.28 22.49
N TYR A 523 -18.96 -5.56 22.15
CA TYR A 523 -20.31 -5.81 22.62
C TYR A 523 -21.20 -6.06 21.39
N GLY A 524 -21.99 -7.13 21.45
CA GLY A 524 -22.97 -7.50 20.43
C GLY A 524 -24.28 -7.94 21.06
N ARG A 525 -25.40 -7.47 20.50
CA ARG A 525 -26.75 -7.92 20.87
C ARG A 525 -27.55 -8.18 19.60
N ASN A 526 -28.16 -9.34 19.56
CA ASN A 526 -29.09 -9.74 18.51
C ASN A 526 -30.46 -10.01 19.13
N PHE A 527 -31.49 -9.37 18.61
CA PHE A 527 -32.88 -9.51 19.07
C PHE A 527 -33.77 -9.87 17.88
N ASN A 528 -34.59 -10.93 18.05
CA ASN A 528 -35.58 -11.36 17.08
C ASN A 528 -37.00 -11.21 17.68
N GLU A 529 -37.86 -10.39 17.05
CA GLU A 529 -39.17 -10.05 17.57
C GLU A 529 -40.08 -11.27 17.67
N GLU A 530 -39.99 -12.18 16.70
CA GLU A 530 -40.87 -13.36 16.61
C GLU A 530 -40.39 -14.53 17.47
N GLY A 531 -39.17 -14.45 18.05
CA GLY A 531 -38.58 -15.49 18.89
C GLY A 531 -38.27 -16.79 18.14
N ILE A 532 -38.10 -16.73 16.81
CA ILE A 532 -37.73 -17.88 15.97
C ILE A 532 -36.27 -18.29 16.20
N ILE A 533 -35.40 -17.31 16.32
CA ILE A 533 -34.01 -17.49 16.74
C ILE A 533 -33.83 -16.92 18.16
N PRO A 534 -32.91 -17.50 18.98
CA PRO A 534 -32.71 -17.02 20.34
C PRO A 534 -32.13 -15.61 20.35
N GLU A 535 -32.59 -14.78 21.30
CA GLU A 535 -31.90 -13.53 21.61
C GLU A 535 -30.50 -13.83 22.16
N THR A 536 -29.54 -13.01 21.80
CA THR A 536 -28.18 -13.13 22.31
C THR A 536 -27.63 -11.76 22.72
N GLU A 537 -26.89 -11.74 23.83
CA GLU A 537 -26.14 -10.57 24.29
C GLU A 537 -24.77 -11.02 24.76
N ASN A 538 -23.72 -10.51 24.11
CA ASN A 538 -22.35 -10.91 24.38
C ASN A 538 -21.46 -9.68 24.61
N GLU A 539 -20.61 -9.73 25.62
CA GLU A 539 -19.52 -8.77 25.82
C GLU A 539 -18.20 -9.50 25.97
N MET A 540 -17.22 -9.12 25.16
CA MET A 540 -15.84 -9.61 25.27
C MET A 540 -14.91 -8.47 25.64
N LYS A 541 -14.06 -8.69 26.66
CA LYS A 541 -12.98 -7.80 27.07
C LYS A 541 -11.66 -8.51 26.88
N GLU A 542 -10.85 -8.06 25.92
CA GLU A 542 -9.56 -8.64 25.62
C GLU A 542 -8.44 -7.67 25.97
N LYS A 543 -7.42 -8.16 26.66
CA LYS A 543 -6.16 -7.45 26.91
C LYS A 543 -5.02 -8.28 26.37
N ASN A 544 -4.20 -7.68 25.51
CA ASN A 544 -2.99 -8.29 24.98
C ASN A 544 -1.79 -7.44 25.39
N ILE A 545 -0.76 -8.07 25.97
CA ILE A 545 0.54 -7.45 26.26
C ILE A 545 1.60 -8.32 25.60
N ALA A 546 2.36 -7.70 24.69
CA ALA A 546 3.43 -8.35 23.95
C ALA A 546 4.78 -7.69 24.23
N GLY A 547 5.83 -8.50 24.25
CA GLY A 547 7.22 -8.06 24.25
C GLY A 547 7.99 -8.80 23.16
N PHE A 548 8.93 -8.14 22.50
CA PHE A 548 9.74 -8.77 21.44
C PHE A 548 11.18 -8.26 21.44
N ALA A 549 12.06 -9.10 20.90
CA ALA A 549 13.43 -8.76 20.53
C ALA A 549 13.77 -9.38 19.18
N GLU A 550 14.51 -8.64 18.36
CA GLU A 550 14.92 -9.06 17.02
C GLU A 550 16.34 -8.53 16.74
N TYR A 551 17.22 -9.38 16.20
CA TYR A 551 18.54 -8.99 15.78
C TYR A 551 18.72 -9.25 14.28
N GLU A 552 18.95 -8.18 13.54
CA GLU A 552 19.26 -8.18 12.11
C GLU A 552 20.76 -8.04 11.91
N LEU A 553 21.43 -8.99 11.26
CA LEU A 553 22.86 -9.06 11.09
C LEU A 553 23.26 -9.10 9.62
N GLN A 554 24.21 -8.25 9.20
CA GLN A 554 24.80 -8.23 7.86
C GLN A 554 26.26 -8.74 7.89
N LEU A 555 26.51 -9.88 7.24
CA LEU A 555 27.84 -10.47 7.12
C LEU A 555 28.21 -10.65 5.64
N GLY A 556 28.83 -9.65 5.04
CA GLY A 556 29.18 -9.67 3.62
C GLY A 556 27.93 -9.84 2.74
N GLN A 557 27.82 -10.98 2.05
CA GLN A 557 26.71 -11.33 1.18
C GLN A 557 25.51 -11.95 1.93
N TRP A 558 25.67 -12.26 3.23
CA TRP A 558 24.63 -12.86 4.07
C TRP A 558 23.91 -11.82 4.89
N ARG A 559 22.60 -11.98 4.98
CA ARG A 559 21.72 -11.27 5.93
C ARG A 559 21.02 -12.30 6.78
N LEU A 560 21.21 -12.21 8.09
CA LEU A 560 20.62 -13.11 9.07
C LEU A 560 19.66 -12.33 9.95
N ASN A 561 18.54 -12.94 10.27
CA ASN A 561 17.59 -12.40 11.24
C ASN A 561 17.21 -13.49 12.24
N ALA A 562 17.16 -13.11 13.51
CA ALA A 562 16.61 -13.92 14.57
C ALA A 562 15.75 -13.05 15.46
N GLY A 563 14.50 -13.43 15.64
CA GLY A 563 13.54 -12.70 16.46
C GLY A 563 12.70 -13.63 17.31
N LEU A 564 12.26 -13.10 18.45
CA LEU A 564 11.37 -13.78 19.37
C LEU A 564 10.35 -12.78 19.89
N ARG A 565 9.08 -13.13 19.82
CA ARG A 565 7.95 -12.39 20.41
C ARG A 565 7.23 -13.26 21.42
N PHE A 566 6.87 -12.67 22.55
CA PHE A 566 6.01 -13.25 23.57
C PHE A 566 4.72 -12.45 23.64
N GLU A 567 3.58 -13.11 23.77
CA GLU A 567 2.27 -12.49 23.96
C GLU A 567 1.55 -13.11 25.14
N HIS A 568 1.01 -12.25 26.00
CA HIS A 568 0.09 -12.60 27.08
C HIS A 568 -1.28 -12.00 26.72
N VAL A 569 -2.26 -12.86 26.43
CA VAL A 569 -3.61 -12.46 26.04
C VAL A 569 -4.60 -13.00 27.07
N LYS A 570 -5.41 -12.12 27.62
CA LYS A 570 -6.52 -12.46 28.53
C LYS A 570 -7.83 -11.98 27.91
N THR A 571 -8.78 -12.91 27.73
CA THR A 571 -10.14 -12.63 27.25
C THR A 571 -11.13 -13.00 28.34
N ASP A 572 -11.95 -12.05 28.78
CA ASP A 572 -13.09 -12.26 29.65
C ASP A 572 -14.38 -12.16 28.80
N TYR A 573 -15.21 -13.20 28.83
CA TYR A 573 -16.46 -13.32 28.09
C TYR A 573 -17.67 -13.24 29.01
N TYR A 574 -18.68 -12.46 28.61
CA TYR A 574 -19.93 -12.30 29.32
C TYR A 574 -21.11 -12.60 28.39
N SER A 575 -22.13 -13.30 28.89
CA SER A 575 -23.41 -13.51 28.20
C SER A 575 -24.50 -12.95 29.09
N PHE A 576 -25.34 -12.06 28.54
CA PHE A 576 -26.38 -11.32 29.31
C PHE A 576 -25.82 -10.66 30.58
N GLY A 577 -24.59 -10.10 30.51
CA GLY A 577 -23.91 -9.47 31.65
C GLY A 577 -23.28 -10.43 32.66
N GLU A 578 -23.47 -11.75 32.55
CA GLU A 578 -22.90 -12.75 33.43
C GLU A 578 -21.59 -13.31 32.85
N TRP A 579 -20.53 -13.32 33.67
CA TRP A 579 -19.23 -13.87 33.26
C TRP A 579 -19.32 -15.37 33.02
N GLN A 580 -18.75 -15.81 31.88
CA GLN A 580 -18.74 -17.21 31.46
C GLN A 580 -17.32 -17.80 31.58
N GLN A 581 -17.19 -18.91 32.31
CA GLN A 581 -15.88 -19.53 32.56
C GLN A 581 -15.25 -20.16 31.34
N GLU A 582 -16.00 -20.96 30.56
CA GLU A 582 -15.46 -21.74 29.44
C GLU A 582 -14.95 -20.88 28.26
N PRO A 583 -15.69 -19.84 27.81
CA PRO A 583 -15.19 -18.95 26.79
C PRO A 583 -14.10 -17.99 27.25
N SER A 584 -13.99 -17.73 28.57
CA SER A 584 -12.95 -16.86 29.13
C SER A 584 -11.61 -17.60 29.21
N ARG A 585 -10.57 -17.00 28.62
CA ARG A 585 -9.28 -17.69 28.43
C ARG A 585 -8.09 -16.80 28.64
N THR A 586 -6.96 -17.41 28.98
CA THR A 586 -5.65 -16.77 29.04
C THR A 586 -4.65 -17.58 28.22
N TYR A 587 -3.92 -16.90 27.33
CA TYR A 587 -2.88 -17.48 26.51
C TYR A 587 -1.53 -16.87 26.81
N ASN A 588 -0.46 -17.70 26.75
CA ASN A 588 0.93 -17.27 26.90
C ASN A 588 1.74 -17.95 25.79
N ASP A 589 2.02 -17.22 24.71
CA ASP A 589 2.58 -17.81 23.51
C ASP A 589 3.90 -17.18 23.10
N TRP A 590 4.79 -18.01 22.54
CA TRP A 590 6.07 -17.63 21.98
C TRP A 590 6.07 -17.79 20.47
N PHE A 591 6.55 -16.76 19.75
CA PHE A 591 6.57 -16.68 18.30
C PHE A 591 8.01 -16.43 17.81
N PRO A 592 8.81 -17.48 17.63
CA PRO A 592 10.13 -17.38 17.02
C PRO A 592 10.03 -17.13 15.51
N ASN A 593 10.96 -16.34 14.98
CA ASN A 593 11.22 -16.20 13.55
C ASN A 593 12.72 -16.21 13.27
N LEU A 594 13.12 -16.92 12.23
CA LEU A 594 14.51 -17.04 11.79
C LEU A 594 14.55 -16.88 10.27
N SER A 595 15.52 -16.14 9.73
CA SER A 595 15.78 -16.13 8.30
C SER A 595 17.25 -15.94 7.98
N ALA A 596 17.69 -16.60 6.90
CA ALA A 596 19.00 -16.45 6.32
C ALA A 596 18.86 -16.17 4.83
N ALA A 597 19.31 -15.01 4.37
CA ALA A 597 19.32 -14.61 2.98
C ALA A 597 20.75 -14.41 2.50
N TRP A 598 21.03 -14.90 1.30
CA TRP A 598 22.31 -14.76 0.61
C TRP A 598 22.08 -14.11 -0.75
N GLN A 599 22.90 -13.14 -1.11
CA GLN A 599 22.84 -12.43 -2.39
C GLN A 599 24.23 -12.27 -2.97
N LYS A 600 24.43 -12.75 -4.20
CA LYS A 600 25.66 -12.53 -4.96
C LYS A 600 25.31 -12.32 -6.43
N ASP A 601 25.73 -11.19 -7.00
CA ASP A 601 25.45 -10.81 -8.39
C ASP A 601 23.95 -10.95 -8.73
N LYS A 602 23.61 -11.81 -9.69
CA LYS A 602 22.24 -12.10 -10.12
C LYS A 602 21.56 -13.21 -9.30
N TRP A 603 22.27 -13.90 -8.42
CA TRP A 603 21.76 -15.00 -7.61
C TRP A 603 21.35 -14.53 -6.22
N GLY A 604 20.20 -14.95 -5.80
CA GLY A 604 19.73 -14.79 -4.43
C GLY A 604 19.09 -16.07 -3.91
N ALA A 605 19.29 -16.36 -2.63
CA ALA A 605 18.67 -17.49 -1.93
C ALA A 605 18.28 -17.04 -0.53
N GLN A 606 17.13 -17.51 -0.07
CA GLN A 606 16.66 -17.27 1.30
C GLN A 606 15.95 -18.50 1.82
N LEU A 607 16.23 -18.83 3.08
CA LEU A 607 15.49 -19.82 3.86
C LEU A 607 14.96 -19.12 5.11
N SER A 608 13.70 -19.36 5.44
CA SER A 608 13.08 -18.81 6.63
C SER A 608 12.17 -19.80 7.35
N TYR A 609 12.09 -19.65 8.68
CA TYR A 609 11.16 -20.30 9.57
C TYR A 609 10.39 -19.27 10.37
N SER A 610 9.08 -19.45 10.52
CA SER A 610 8.25 -18.62 11.40
C SER A 610 7.15 -19.42 12.07
N LYS A 611 6.86 -19.08 13.34
CA LYS A 611 5.64 -19.48 14.05
C LYS A 611 4.73 -18.27 14.17
N ARG A 612 3.46 -18.42 13.77
CA ARG A 612 2.42 -17.37 13.75
C ARG A 612 1.15 -17.86 14.39
N ILE A 613 0.24 -16.93 14.68
CA ILE A 613 -1.08 -17.23 15.22
C ILE A 613 -2.15 -16.56 14.34
N THR A 614 -3.33 -17.15 14.27
CA THR A 614 -4.53 -16.51 13.71
C THR A 614 -5.60 -16.61 14.78
N ARG A 615 -6.08 -15.45 15.25
CA ARG A 615 -7.16 -15.39 16.23
C ARG A 615 -8.50 -15.23 15.52
N PRO A 616 -9.55 -15.89 15.96
CA PRO A 616 -10.87 -15.72 15.38
C PRO A 616 -11.32 -14.24 15.47
N PRO A 617 -11.96 -13.68 14.41
CA PRO A 617 -12.66 -12.41 14.52
C PRO A 617 -13.68 -12.42 15.66
N TYR A 618 -13.91 -11.28 16.32
CA TYR A 618 -14.83 -11.21 17.47
C TYR A 618 -16.24 -11.70 17.11
N ARG A 619 -16.71 -11.43 15.88
CA ARG A 619 -18.01 -11.93 15.40
C ARG A 619 -18.11 -13.46 15.39
N MET A 620 -17.02 -14.18 15.12
CA MET A 620 -17.02 -15.65 15.18
C MET A 620 -17.04 -16.20 16.63
N LEU A 621 -16.65 -15.37 17.60
CA LEU A 621 -16.66 -15.71 19.03
C LEU A 621 -17.96 -15.32 19.72
N GLU A 622 -18.90 -14.66 19.03
CA GLU A 622 -20.22 -14.35 19.57
C GLU A 622 -21.12 -15.59 19.52
N SER A 623 -22.09 -15.70 20.43
CA SER A 623 -23.10 -16.77 20.37
C SER A 623 -24.28 -16.44 19.45
N MET A 624 -24.14 -15.39 18.62
CA MET A 624 -25.17 -14.94 17.70
C MET A 624 -25.55 -16.02 16.71
N ILE A 625 -26.86 -16.16 16.47
CA ILE A 625 -27.44 -17.02 15.43
C ILE A 625 -28.12 -16.13 14.41
N VAL A 626 -27.84 -16.38 13.14
CA VAL A 626 -28.46 -15.74 11.99
C VAL A 626 -29.37 -16.75 11.29
N TYR A 627 -30.58 -16.35 10.97
CA TYR A 627 -31.51 -17.13 10.19
C TYR A 627 -31.12 -17.05 8.71
N ASP A 628 -30.77 -18.16 8.09
CA ASP A 628 -30.48 -18.25 6.66
C ASP A 628 -31.69 -18.82 5.89
N SER A 629 -32.27 -19.91 6.42
CA SER A 629 -33.49 -20.53 5.89
C SER A 629 -34.19 -21.37 6.98
N ARG A 630 -35.36 -21.97 6.66
CA ARG A 630 -36.12 -22.83 7.59
C ARG A 630 -35.28 -23.94 8.22
N MET A 631 -34.40 -24.53 7.45
CA MET A 631 -33.60 -25.69 7.85
C MET A 631 -32.14 -25.39 8.10
N PHE A 632 -31.73 -24.15 7.87
CA PHE A 632 -30.31 -23.82 7.93
C PHE A 632 -30.07 -22.45 8.58
N TYR A 633 -29.27 -22.43 9.64
CA TYR A 633 -28.85 -21.25 10.37
C TYR A 633 -27.36 -21.03 10.21
N GLU A 634 -26.90 -19.83 10.46
CA GLU A 634 -25.49 -19.52 10.64
C GLU A 634 -25.25 -19.07 12.08
N GLY A 635 -24.04 -19.30 12.61
CA GLY A 635 -23.74 -18.84 13.97
C GLY A 635 -22.26 -18.77 14.28
N GLY A 636 -21.91 -18.02 15.32
CA GLY A 636 -20.58 -18.00 15.89
C GLY A 636 -20.38 -19.12 16.94
N ASN A 637 -19.14 -19.20 17.47
CA ASN A 637 -18.78 -20.20 18.47
C ASN A 637 -17.81 -19.56 19.51
N PRO A 638 -18.29 -19.23 20.72
CA PRO A 638 -17.47 -18.67 21.77
C PRO A 638 -16.31 -19.59 22.22
N LEU A 639 -16.37 -20.88 21.89
CA LEU A 639 -15.38 -21.87 22.30
C LEU A 639 -14.22 -22.02 21.29
N LEU A 640 -14.19 -21.22 20.23
CA LEU A 640 -13.09 -21.27 19.26
C LEU A 640 -11.76 -20.93 19.92
N ARG A 641 -10.74 -21.68 19.50
CA ARG A 641 -9.34 -21.45 19.86
C ARG A 641 -8.59 -20.83 18.68
N PRO A 642 -7.59 -19.97 18.94
CA PRO A 642 -6.70 -19.50 17.89
C PRO A 642 -5.98 -20.65 17.18
N SER A 643 -5.77 -20.53 15.88
CA SER A 643 -4.92 -21.45 15.13
C SER A 643 -3.46 -21.01 15.17
N VAL A 644 -2.54 -21.99 15.24
CA VAL A 644 -1.09 -21.76 15.28
C VAL A 644 -0.44 -22.33 14.05
N ARG A 645 0.18 -21.45 13.25
CA ARG A 645 0.84 -21.78 11.98
C ARG A 645 2.35 -21.78 12.12
N GLN A 646 2.99 -22.85 11.65
CA GLN A 646 4.44 -22.96 11.49
C GLN A 646 4.77 -23.09 10.00
N SER A 647 5.68 -22.28 9.49
CA SER A 647 6.05 -22.24 8.07
C SER A 647 7.56 -22.32 7.88
N ILE A 648 7.98 -23.09 6.87
CA ILE A 648 9.34 -23.09 6.33
C ILE A 648 9.23 -22.66 4.87
N ASP A 649 9.98 -21.63 4.48
CA ASP A 649 9.91 -21.04 3.13
C ASP A 649 11.31 -20.95 2.52
N LEU A 650 11.43 -21.40 1.27
CA LEU A 650 12.61 -21.25 0.41
C LEU A 650 12.27 -20.27 -0.72
N ASN A 651 13.12 -19.27 -0.92
CA ASN A 651 13.02 -18.31 -2.03
C ASN A 651 14.35 -18.29 -2.78
N LEU A 652 14.31 -18.52 -4.09
CA LEU A 652 15.46 -18.49 -4.98
C LEU A 652 15.21 -17.48 -6.09
N THR A 653 16.17 -16.60 -6.33
CA THR A 653 16.09 -15.60 -7.40
C THR A 653 17.30 -15.68 -8.33
N TYR A 654 17.04 -15.54 -9.61
CA TYR A 654 18.08 -15.40 -10.61
C TYR A 654 17.66 -14.42 -11.70
N SER A 655 18.25 -13.21 -11.67
CA SER A 655 17.95 -12.16 -12.64
C SER A 655 16.44 -11.83 -12.74
N TRP A 656 15.75 -12.34 -13.74
CA TRP A 656 14.31 -12.17 -14.00
C TRP A 656 13.46 -13.40 -13.59
N LEU A 657 14.07 -14.41 -13.00
CA LEU A 657 13.40 -15.65 -12.56
C LEU A 657 13.36 -15.69 -11.04
N THR A 658 12.19 -16.03 -10.48
CA THR A 658 12.00 -16.24 -9.05
C THR A 658 11.27 -17.56 -8.82
N PHE A 659 11.79 -18.38 -7.91
CA PHE A 659 11.15 -19.60 -7.44
C PHE A 659 10.94 -19.52 -5.94
N VAL A 660 9.72 -19.80 -5.49
CA VAL A 660 9.36 -19.85 -4.06
C VAL A 660 8.71 -21.20 -3.79
N ALA A 661 9.10 -21.85 -2.72
CA ALA A 661 8.43 -23.07 -2.25
C ALA A 661 8.33 -23.04 -0.72
N GLY A 662 7.30 -23.65 -0.17
CA GLY A 662 7.13 -23.71 1.26
C GLY A 662 6.26 -24.87 1.74
N PHE A 663 6.43 -25.15 3.03
CA PHE A 663 5.61 -26.06 3.80
C PHE A 663 5.03 -25.31 5.00
N THR A 664 3.76 -25.55 5.28
CA THR A 664 3.06 -24.93 6.42
C THR A 664 2.25 -25.99 7.14
N ARG A 665 2.40 -26.07 8.47
CA ARG A 665 1.50 -26.80 9.36
C ARG A 665 0.71 -25.78 10.19
N GLU A 666 -0.61 -25.93 10.19
CA GLU A 666 -1.54 -25.11 10.97
C GLU A 666 -2.31 -26.00 11.92
N ASN A 667 -2.03 -25.86 13.22
CA ASN A 667 -2.70 -26.59 14.30
C ASN A 667 -3.89 -25.79 14.81
N ASP A 668 -4.91 -26.49 15.35
CA ASP A 668 -6.19 -25.86 15.79
C ASP A 668 -6.85 -25.01 14.68
N LEU A 669 -6.70 -25.42 13.41
CA LEU A 669 -7.37 -24.71 12.29
C LEU A 669 -8.85 -24.54 12.63
N PHE A 670 -9.38 -23.32 12.54
CA PHE A 670 -10.81 -23.10 12.65
C PHE A 670 -11.40 -22.75 11.28
N THR A 671 -12.51 -23.37 10.95
CA THR A 671 -13.27 -23.15 9.72
C THR A 671 -14.72 -23.53 9.91
N HIS A 672 -15.62 -23.03 9.08
CA HIS A 672 -17.05 -23.27 9.17
C HIS A 672 -17.39 -24.69 8.69
N ILE A 673 -18.30 -25.34 9.40
CA ILE A 673 -18.85 -26.65 9.05
C ILE A 673 -20.34 -26.69 9.38
N GLY A 674 -21.11 -27.41 8.56
CA GLY A 674 -22.52 -27.71 8.80
C GLY A 674 -22.67 -28.87 9.80
N ARG A 675 -23.50 -28.69 10.82
CA ARG A 675 -23.88 -29.72 11.82
C ARG A 675 -25.34 -29.58 12.21
N VAL A 676 -25.89 -30.59 12.86
CA VAL A 676 -27.25 -30.51 13.41
C VAL A 676 -27.27 -29.49 14.56
N TYR A 677 -28.20 -28.53 14.52
CA TYR A 677 -28.49 -27.54 15.56
C TYR A 677 -29.62 -28.02 16.47
N ASP A 678 -30.77 -28.32 15.88
CA ASP A 678 -31.95 -28.78 16.57
C ASP A 678 -32.50 -30.00 15.81
N GLU A 679 -32.38 -31.16 16.46
CA GLU A 679 -32.85 -32.41 15.86
C GLU A 679 -34.34 -32.52 15.74
N GLU A 680 -35.11 -31.91 16.68
CA GLU A 680 -36.55 -32.00 16.72
C GLU A 680 -37.21 -31.13 15.63
N LYS A 681 -36.62 -29.96 15.42
CA LYS A 681 -37.04 -28.99 14.40
C LYS A 681 -36.39 -29.23 13.03
N GLU A 682 -35.52 -30.24 12.92
CA GLU A 682 -34.76 -30.58 11.69
C GLU A 682 -33.95 -29.38 11.16
N ILE A 683 -33.21 -28.66 12.06
CA ILE A 683 -32.44 -27.49 11.74
C ILE A 683 -30.94 -27.83 11.78
N ALA A 684 -30.22 -27.49 10.74
CA ALA A 684 -28.76 -27.47 10.68
C ALA A 684 -28.20 -26.08 10.95
N ILE A 685 -26.94 -26.01 11.39
CA ILE A 685 -26.21 -24.73 11.58
C ILE A 685 -24.83 -24.79 10.91
N PHE A 686 -24.49 -23.74 10.21
CA PHE A 686 -23.14 -23.49 9.69
C PHE A 686 -22.37 -22.68 10.70
N GLN A 687 -21.38 -23.29 11.34
CA GLN A 687 -20.72 -22.74 12.51
C GLN A 687 -19.21 -22.99 12.45
N PRO A 688 -18.33 -22.05 12.85
CA PRO A 688 -16.90 -22.28 12.89
C PRO A 688 -16.54 -23.23 14.04
N MET A 689 -15.65 -24.20 13.74
CA MET A 689 -15.11 -25.18 14.70
C MET A 689 -13.61 -25.35 14.50
N ASN A 690 -12.90 -25.81 15.55
CA ASN A 690 -11.49 -26.15 15.46
C ASN A 690 -11.30 -27.58 15.00
N PHE A 691 -10.27 -27.78 14.17
CA PHE A 691 -9.78 -29.08 13.67
C PHE A 691 -8.33 -29.24 14.07
N ASP A 692 -7.87 -30.49 14.24
CA ASP A 692 -6.55 -30.82 14.78
C ASP A 692 -5.43 -30.09 14.02
N HIS A 693 -5.28 -30.37 12.74
CA HIS A 693 -4.29 -29.68 11.90
C HIS A 693 -4.60 -29.75 10.41
N GLN A 694 -3.97 -28.87 9.66
CA GLN A 694 -3.88 -28.89 8.20
C GLN A 694 -2.43 -28.66 7.79
N ASP A 695 -1.93 -29.55 6.91
CA ASP A 695 -0.64 -29.35 6.26
C ASP A 695 -0.84 -28.78 4.85
N ARG A 696 0.08 -27.91 4.41
CA ARG A 696 0.04 -27.30 3.08
C ARG A 696 1.44 -27.27 2.48
N VAL A 697 1.53 -27.58 1.18
CA VAL A 697 2.72 -27.36 0.36
C VAL A 697 2.38 -26.43 -0.79
N TYR A 698 3.31 -25.59 -1.18
CA TYR A 698 3.15 -24.73 -2.34
C TYR A 698 4.48 -24.50 -3.06
N ALA A 699 4.41 -24.21 -4.35
CA ALA A 699 5.52 -23.79 -5.17
C ALA A 699 5.04 -22.76 -6.20
N THR A 700 5.84 -21.71 -6.40
CA THR A 700 5.55 -20.64 -7.35
C THR A 700 6.77 -20.35 -8.19
N LEU A 701 6.63 -20.34 -9.50
CA LEU A 701 7.65 -19.94 -10.45
C LEU A 701 7.19 -18.67 -11.16
N VAL A 702 8.01 -17.63 -11.12
CA VAL A 702 7.75 -16.36 -11.78
C VAL A 702 8.86 -16.06 -12.76
N ALA A 703 8.48 -15.71 -14.00
CA ALA A 703 9.38 -15.28 -15.05
C ALA A 703 8.96 -13.90 -15.57
N SER A 704 9.86 -12.89 -15.48
CA SER A 704 9.59 -11.49 -15.90
C SER A 704 10.74 -10.95 -16.76
N PRO A 705 10.98 -11.50 -17.97
CA PRO A 705 12.04 -11.02 -18.85
C PRO A 705 11.69 -9.65 -19.48
N LYS A 706 12.71 -8.82 -19.78
CA LYS A 706 12.55 -7.56 -20.50
C LYS A 706 12.75 -7.80 -22.00
N LEU A 707 11.68 -7.76 -22.79
CA LEU A 707 11.69 -8.04 -24.24
C LEU A 707 11.32 -6.78 -25.07
N GLY A 708 12.01 -5.67 -24.78
CA GLY A 708 11.79 -4.41 -25.49
C GLY A 708 10.41 -3.81 -25.17
N PHE A 709 9.57 -3.59 -26.20
CA PHE A 709 8.23 -3.02 -26.05
C PHE A 709 7.24 -3.97 -25.36
N TRP A 710 7.50 -5.27 -25.39
CA TRP A 710 6.70 -6.29 -24.70
C TRP A 710 7.42 -6.75 -23.44
N GLN A 711 6.75 -6.64 -22.29
CA GLN A 711 7.29 -7.01 -20.98
C GLN A 711 6.31 -7.96 -20.27
N PRO A 712 6.44 -9.26 -20.51
CA PRO A 712 5.59 -10.26 -19.89
C PRO A 712 6.01 -10.54 -18.46
N THR A 713 5.04 -10.89 -17.62
CA THR A 713 5.24 -11.58 -16.34
C THR A 713 4.37 -12.81 -16.33
N ALA A 714 4.99 -13.99 -16.33
CA ALA A 714 4.32 -15.27 -16.24
C ALA A 714 4.51 -15.86 -14.84
N THR A 715 3.43 -16.26 -14.20
CA THR A 715 3.41 -16.92 -12.89
C THR A 715 2.78 -18.29 -13.02
N LEU A 716 3.49 -19.33 -12.59
CA LEU A 716 2.97 -20.68 -12.39
C LEU A 716 2.90 -20.92 -10.90
N HIS A 717 1.77 -21.39 -10.41
CA HIS A 717 1.57 -21.68 -9.00
C HIS A 717 1.02 -23.09 -8.82
N TYR A 718 1.59 -23.79 -7.86
CA TYR A 718 1.13 -25.07 -7.35
C TYR A 718 0.80 -24.92 -5.87
N TYR A 719 -0.34 -25.44 -5.46
CA TYR A 719 -0.78 -25.47 -4.06
C TYR A 719 -1.45 -26.81 -3.79
N GLN A 720 -1.18 -27.39 -2.63
CA GLN A 720 -1.87 -28.58 -2.15
C GLN A 720 -2.02 -28.52 -0.64
N GLN A 721 -3.23 -28.71 -0.17
CA GLN A 721 -3.50 -29.01 1.23
C GLN A 721 -3.49 -30.54 1.46
N MET A 722 -3.15 -30.93 2.67
CA MET A 722 -3.36 -32.27 3.22
C MET A 722 -4.26 -32.10 4.44
N PHE A 723 -5.52 -32.47 4.25
CA PHE A 723 -6.56 -32.26 5.25
C PHE A 723 -7.56 -33.40 5.17
N ASP A 724 -7.77 -34.06 6.32
CA ASP A 724 -8.75 -35.09 6.48
C ASP A 724 -9.96 -34.54 7.23
N ALA A 725 -11.15 -34.81 6.69
CA ALA A 725 -12.42 -34.33 7.20
C ALA A 725 -13.44 -35.43 7.26
N GLU A 726 -14.56 -35.21 7.88
CA GLU A 726 -15.73 -36.06 7.83
C GLU A 726 -16.76 -35.45 6.85
N ALA A 727 -17.29 -36.31 5.95
CA ALA A 727 -18.39 -35.94 5.07
C ALA A 727 -19.37 -37.12 5.02
N TYR A 728 -20.65 -36.84 5.16
CA TYR A 728 -21.71 -37.85 5.25
C TYR A 728 -21.45 -38.92 6.31
N GLY A 729 -20.88 -38.55 7.46
CA GLY A 729 -20.51 -39.47 8.53
C GLY A 729 -19.34 -40.43 8.20
N ALA A 730 -18.58 -40.19 7.13
CA ALA A 730 -17.44 -40.96 6.71
C ALA A 730 -16.18 -40.11 6.50
N PRO A 731 -14.97 -40.64 6.77
CA PRO A 731 -13.72 -39.95 6.51
C PRO A 731 -13.55 -39.60 5.03
N LYS A 732 -13.20 -38.34 4.75
CA LYS A 732 -12.95 -37.81 3.38
C LYS A 732 -11.61 -37.07 3.33
N LYS A 733 -10.77 -37.50 2.36
CA LYS A 733 -9.49 -36.80 2.08
C LYS A 733 -9.73 -35.61 1.16
N LEU A 734 -9.39 -34.41 1.65
CA LEU A 734 -9.53 -33.15 0.94
C LEU A 734 -8.14 -32.64 0.53
N ASN A 735 -7.53 -33.28 -0.47
CA ASN A 735 -6.13 -33.07 -0.86
C ASN A 735 -5.92 -32.82 -2.36
N LYS A 736 -6.97 -32.42 -3.10
CA LYS A 736 -6.84 -32.10 -4.52
C LYS A 736 -5.92 -30.91 -4.71
N PRO A 737 -4.84 -30.99 -5.52
CA PRO A 737 -3.93 -29.89 -5.79
C PRO A 737 -4.55 -28.85 -6.74
N GLU A 738 -4.07 -27.63 -6.62
CA GLU A 738 -4.31 -26.52 -7.55
C GLU A 738 -3.09 -26.30 -8.43
N PHE A 739 -3.34 -26.06 -9.72
CA PHE A 739 -2.36 -25.50 -10.66
C PHE A 739 -2.95 -24.23 -11.23
N SER A 740 -2.28 -23.11 -11.01
CA SER A 740 -2.72 -21.80 -11.50
C SER A 740 -1.67 -21.18 -12.41
N PHE A 741 -2.15 -20.41 -13.39
CA PHE A 741 -1.32 -19.69 -14.34
C PHE A 741 -1.85 -18.25 -14.47
N ASP A 742 -0.95 -17.27 -14.36
CA ASP A 742 -1.24 -15.85 -14.64
C ASP A 742 -0.19 -15.29 -15.61
N LEU A 743 -0.64 -14.72 -16.72
CA LEU A 743 0.21 -14.04 -17.71
C LEU A 743 -0.22 -12.58 -17.80
N LYS A 744 0.60 -11.68 -17.35
CA LYS A 744 0.47 -10.23 -17.50
C LYS A 744 1.39 -9.77 -18.62
N SER A 745 0.84 -9.32 -19.75
CA SER A 745 1.58 -8.84 -20.92
C SER A 745 1.46 -7.33 -21.03
N TRP A 746 2.53 -6.62 -20.69
CA TRP A 746 2.62 -5.18 -20.87
C TRP A 746 3.21 -4.84 -22.23
N PHE A 747 2.57 -3.90 -22.91
CA PHE A 747 3.01 -3.31 -24.16
C PHE A 747 3.30 -1.82 -23.93
N VAL A 748 4.57 -1.44 -24.02
CA VAL A 748 5.01 -0.04 -23.95
C VAL A 748 4.89 0.57 -25.35
N ILE A 749 3.76 1.25 -25.62
CA ILE A 749 3.45 1.82 -26.94
C ILE A 749 4.24 3.13 -27.12
N SER A 750 4.33 3.93 -26.07
CA SER A 750 5.15 5.15 -26.01
C SER A 750 5.50 5.48 -24.56
N SER A 751 6.30 6.51 -24.32
CA SER A 751 6.61 6.99 -22.97
C SER A 751 5.37 7.39 -22.15
N THR A 752 4.27 7.75 -22.81
CA THR A 752 3.02 8.19 -22.16
C THR A 752 1.84 7.25 -22.37
N MET A 753 2.02 6.13 -23.13
CA MET A 753 0.93 5.21 -23.45
C MET A 753 1.35 3.76 -23.30
N LYS A 754 0.61 2.99 -22.52
CA LYS A 754 0.85 1.57 -22.21
C LYS A 754 -0.45 0.78 -22.31
N ALA A 755 -0.34 -0.48 -22.67
CA ALA A 755 -1.46 -1.42 -22.62
C ALA A 755 -1.08 -2.67 -21.82
N LEU A 756 -2.04 -3.25 -21.12
CA LEU A 756 -1.92 -4.52 -20.40
C LEU A 756 -2.96 -5.49 -20.96
N LEU A 757 -2.54 -6.71 -21.23
CA LEU A 757 -3.40 -7.87 -21.38
C LEU A 757 -3.04 -8.87 -20.29
N GLN A 758 -4.03 -9.28 -19.50
CA GLN A 758 -3.86 -10.28 -18.44
C GLN A 758 -4.74 -11.48 -18.75
N ILE A 759 -4.16 -12.68 -18.64
CA ILE A 759 -4.83 -13.96 -18.78
C ILE A 759 -4.58 -14.74 -17.50
N GLY A 760 -5.64 -15.04 -16.75
CA GLY A 760 -5.58 -15.80 -15.50
C GLY A 760 -6.36 -17.09 -15.60
N TYR A 761 -5.77 -18.18 -15.14
CA TYR A 761 -6.42 -19.48 -14.94
C TYR A 761 -6.09 -20.00 -13.55
N THR A 762 -7.11 -20.36 -12.78
CA THR A 762 -6.96 -21.03 -11.49
C THR A 762 -7.61 -22.40 -11.60
N GLY A 763 -6.84 -23.45 -11.41
CA GLY A 763 -7.30 -24.83 -11.49
C GLY A 763 -8.16 -25.18 -10.27
N SER A 764 -9.01 -26.18 -10.44
CA SER A 764 -9.84 -26.68 -9.33
C SER A 764 -8.98 -27.29 -8.21
N ASN A 765 -9.40 -27.07 -6.96
CA ASN A 765 -8.67 -27.50 -5.77
C ASN A 765 -9.59 -27.89 -4.60
N HIS A 766 -8.98 -28.35 -3.50
CA HIS A 766 -9.60 -28.34 -2.19
C HIS A 766 -9.05 -27.20 -1.33
N TRP A 767 -9.95 -26.48 -0.64
CA TRP A 767 -9.64 -25.45 0.34
C TRP A 767 -10.46 -25.67 1.61
N ALA A 768 -9.81 -26.00 2.71
CA ALA A 768 -10.47 -26.51 3.92
C ALA A 768 -11.50 -27.60 3.58
N PHE A 769 -12.78 -27.43 3.91
CA PHE A 769 -13.89 -28.33 3.59
C PHE A 769 -14.48 -28.18 2.20
N MET A 770 -13.94 -27.26 1.38
CA MET A 770 -14.54 -26.94 0.07
C MET A 770 -13.74 -27.55 -1.07
N TYR A 771 -14.45 -28.08 -2.05
CA TYR A 771 -13.97 -28.19 -3.42
C TYR A 771 -14.27 -26.87 -4.14
N ARG A 772 -13.29 -26.31 -4.82
CA ARG A 772 -13.46 -25.16 -5.72
C ARG A 772 -13.21 -25.60 -7.15
N GLY A 773 -14.13 -25.27 -8.04
CA GLY A 773 -13.98 -25.47 -9.49
C GLY A 773 -12.89 -24.56 -10.06
N ASP A 774 -12.54 -24.81 -11.32
CA ASP A 774 -11.62 -23.94 -12.06
C ASP A 774 -12.27 -22.60 -12.46
N SER A 775 -11.42 -21.60 -12.66
CA SER A 775 -11.81 -20.24 -13.07
C SER A 775 -10.84 -19.70 -14.11
N PHE A 776 -11.38 -18.99 -15.10
CA PHE A 776 -10.63 -18.35 -16.17
C PHE A 776 -11.11 -16.91 -16.36
N ALA A 777 -10.19 -15.96 -16.49
CA ALA A 777 -10.54 -14.58 -16.78
C ALA A 777 -9.51 -13.91 -17.70
N VAL A 778 -9.98 -13.02 -18.56
CA VAL A 778 -9.15 -12.14 -19.37
C VAL A 778 -9.50 -10.69 -19.10
N ASN A 779 -8.47 -9.91 -18.75
CA ASN A 779 -8.57 -8.49 -18.45
C ASN A 779 -7.70 -7.68 -19.42
N ALA A 780 -8.15 -6.48 -19.80
CA ALA A 780 -7.38 -5.55 -20.60
C ALA A 780 -7.41 -4.15 -20.00
N ARG A 781 -6.31 -3.42 -20.17
CA ARG A 781 -6.18 -2.04 -19.70
C ARG A 781 -5.39 -1.21 -20.71
N LEU A 782 -5.82 0.02 -20.96
CA LEU A 782 -5.12 1.00 -21.76
C LEU A 782 -4.94 2.28 -20.94
N GLN A 783 -3.70 2.67 -20.71
CA GLN A 783 -3.34 3.85 -19.93
C GLN A 783 -2.68 4.90 -20.82
N LYS A 784 -3.09 6.15 -20.66
CA LYS A 784 -2.50 7.32 -21.30
C LYS A 784 -2.27 8.43 -20.30
N SER A 785 -1.06 8.97 -20.25
CA SER A 785 -0.69 10.13 -19.43
C SER A 785 -0.62 11.41 -20.27
N PHE A 786 -1.00 12.55 -19.67
CA PHE A 786 -1.05 13.88 -20.27
C PHE A 786 -0.41 14.90 -19.32
N PHE A 787 -0.04 16.08 -19.84
CA PHE A 787 0.47 17.22 -19.08
C PHE A 787 1.68 16.87 -18.19
N ASN A 788 2.71 16.25 -18.78
CA ASN A 788 3.89 15.76 -18.05
C ASN A 788 3.47 14.85 -16.86
N GLU A 789 2.61 13.85 -17.16
CA GLU A 789 2.10 12.86 -16.22
C GLU A 789 1.23 13.40 -15.06
N ARG A 790 0.80 14.68 -15.13
CA ARG A 790 -0.12 15.24 -14.13
C ARG A 790 -1.51 14.64 -14.23
N LEU A 791 -1.98 14.31 -15.43
CA LEU A 791 -3.26 13.64 -15.64
C LEU A 791 -3.02 12.25 -16.24
N SER A 792 -3.56 11.22 -15.61
CA SER A 792 -3.60 9.84 -16.10
C SER A 792 -5.04 9.45 -16.42
N CYS A 793 -5.24 8.86 -17.57
CA CYS A 793 -6.51 8.30 -18.01
C CYS A 793 -6.30 6.81 -18.27
N THR A 794 -7.06 5.95 -17.58
CA THR A 794 -6.99 4.50 -17.71
C THR A 794 -8.36 3.95 -18.09
N LEU A 795 -8.45 3.40 -19.29
CA LEU A 795 -9.61 2.61 -19.73
C LEU A 795 -9.31 1.13 -19.44
N TYR A 796 -10.27 0.42 -18.82
CA TYR A 796 -10.10 -0.99 -18.52
C TYR A 796 -11.37 -1.80 -18.77
N ALA A 797 -11.16 -3.10 -19.05
CA ALA A 797 -12.21 -4.10 -19.15
C ALA A 797 -11.78 -5.34 -18.37
N ASN A 798 -12.58 -5.79 -17.43
CA ASN A 798 -12.34 -6.99 -16.63
C ASN A 798 -13.30 -8.09 -17.06
N ASP A 799 -12.83 -9.35 -16.95
CA ASP A 799 -13.60 -10.55 -17.30
C ASP A 799 -14.32 -10.42 -18.66
N ILE A 800 -13.55 -10.04 -19.68
CA ILE A 800 -14.05 -9.66 -21.03
C ILE A 800 -15.01 -10.72 -21.60
N PHE A 801 -14.74 -12.01 -21.32
CA PHE A 801 -15.51 -13.12 -21.86
C PHE A 801 -16.61 -13.66 -20.91
N ARG A 802 -16.79 -13.05 -19.73
CA ARG A 802 -17.73 -13.49 -18.70
C ARG A 802 -17.50 -14.94 -18.27
N THR A 803 -16.26 -15.30 -18.04
CA THR A 803 -15.81 -16.66 -17.72
C THR A 803 -15.41 -16.86 -16.27
N ALA A 804 -15.38 -15.80 -15.45
CA ALA A 804 -15.03 -15.86 -14.03
C ALA A 804 -16.21 -16.39 -13.19
N LYS A 805 -16.68 -17.61 -13.51
CA LYS A 805 -17.67 -18.35 -12.71
C LYS A 805 -16.93 -19.21 -11.69
N THR A 806 -17.54 -19.45 -10.55
CA THR A 806 -16.99 -20.29 -9.51
C THR A 806 -17.97 -21.39 -9.14
N LYS A 807 -17.56 -22.63 -9.31
CA LYS A 807 -18.27 -23.80 -8.76
C LYS A 807 -17.66 -24.14 -7.40
N MET A 808 -18.49 -24.33 -6.39
CA MET A 808 -18.06 -24.70 -5.04
C MET A 808 -18.90 -25.85 -4.51
N THR A 809 -18.24 -26.83 -3.86
CA THR A 809 -18.91 -27.87 -3.08
C THR A 809 -18.37 -27.79 -1.66
N THR A 810 -19.20 -27.47 -0.68
CA THR A 810 -18.84 -27.47 0.73
C THR A 810 -19.32 -28.78 1.37
N TYR A 811 -18.41 -29.53 1.97
CA TYR A 811 -18.72 -30.81 2.61
C TYR A 811 -19.01 -30.62 4.10
N TYR A 812 -20.02 -31.32 4.59
CA TYR A 812 -20.39 -31.33 6.01
C TYR A 812 -20.42 -32.77 6.54
N ALA A 813 -20.32 -32.92 7.85
CA ALA A 813 -20.56 -34.23 8.48
C ALA A 813 -21.96 -34.77 8.14
N ILE A 814 -22.94 -33.88 7.99
CA ILE A 814 -24.36 -34.21 7.73
C ILE A 814 -24.78 -34.06 6.27
N GLY A 815 -23.86 -33.73 5.33
CA GLY A 815 -24.25 -33.55 3.93
C GLY A 815 -23.27 -32.69 3.13
N LEU A 816 -23.80 -31.95 2.15
CA LEU A 816 -23.03 -30.99 1.34
C LEU A 816 -23.89 -29.83 0.85
N THR A 817 -23.22 -28.78 0.43
CA THR A 817 -23.83 -27.73 -0.40
C THR A 817 -23.02 -27.57 -1.68
N ASP A 818 -23.67 -27.73 -2.83
CA ASP A 818 -23.13 -27.47 -4.16
C ASP A 818 -23.63 -26.12 -4.64
N GLN A 819 -22.73 -25.24 -5.11
CA GLN A 819 -23.06 -23.88 -5.53
C GLN A 819 -22.38 -23.56 -6.85
N ASP A 820 -23.17 -23.09 -7.82
CA ASP A 820 -22.69 -22.42 -9.01
C ASP A 820 -22.87 -20.90 -8.81
N VAL A 821 -21.74 -20.18 -8.66
CA VAL A 821 -21.75 -18.76 -8.31
C VAL A 821 -21.34 -17.93 -9.51
N TYR A 822 -22.16 -16.99 -9.92
CA TYR A 822 -21.81 -15.97 -10.90
C TYR A 822 -21.85 -14.57 -10.27
N THR A 823 -20.68 -14.06 -9.93
CA THR A 823 -20.52 -12.66 -9.56
C THR A 823 -20.37 -11.81 -10.83
N TYR A 824 -21.05 -10.66 -10.92
CA TYR A 824 -21.01 -9.78 -12.10
C TYR A 824 -19.66 -9.05 -12.18
N THR A 825 -18.59 -9.82 -12.46
CA THR A 825 -17.20 -9.34 -12.57
C THR A 825 -16.92 -8.67 -13.91
N GLN A 826 -17.68 -9.01 -14.96
CA GLN A 826 -17.54 -8.39 -16.27
C GLN A 826 -17.87 -6.90 -16.17
N CYS A 827 -16.90 -6.05 -16.43
CA CYS A 827 -17.09 -4.60 -16.39
C CYS A 827 -16.18 -3.86 -17.38
N VAL A 828 -16.61 -2.64 -17.72
CA VAL A 828 -15.80 -1.64 -18.40
C VAL A 828 -15.76 -0.41 -17.53
N GLY A 829 -14.58 0.17 -17.34
CA GLY A 829 -14.40 1.32 -16.46
C GLY A 829 -13.36 2.30 -16.97
N LEU A 830 -13.44 3.51 -16.43
CA LEU A 830 -12.56 4.65 -16.72
C LEU A 830 -12.09 5.24 -15.40
N THR A 831 -10.78 5.25 -15.20
CA THR A 831 -10.13 5.95 -14.09
C THR A 831 -9.47 7.23 -14.60
N LEU A 832 -9.78 8.37 -13.99
CA LEU A 832 -9.11 9.64 -14.20
C LEU A 832 -8.37 10.02 -12.91
N SER A 833 -7.08 10.28 -12.99
CA SER A 833 -6.28 10.71 -11.84
C SER A 833 -5.48 11.96 -12.17
N TYR A 834 -5.73 13.04 -11.45
CA TYR A 834 -5.03 14.31 -11.59
C TYR A 834 -4.20 14.61 -10.34
N ASN A 835 -2.94 14.95 -10.55
CA ASN A 835 -1.99 15.25 -9.49
C ASN A 835 -1.32 16.61 -9.75
N PHE A 836 -1.49 17.54 -8.81
CA PHE A 836 -0.78 18.79 -8.79
C PHE A 836 0.16 18.85 -7.61
N ASN A 837 1.46 19.09 -7.86
CA ASN A 837 2.49 19.19 -6.83
C ASN A 837 2.44 18.02 -5.82
N ALA A 838 2.11 16.82 -6.31
CA ALA A 838 1.99 15.64 -5.47
C ALA A 838 3.33 15.33 -4.82
N SER A 839 3.36 15.30 -3.51
CA SER A 839 4.55 15.08 -2.74
C SER A 839 4.26 14.07 -1.63
N ARG A 840 5.29 13.33 -1.24
CA ARG A 840 5.22 12.32 -0.19
C ARG A 840 4.71 12.91 1.12
N SER A 841 3.80 12.20 1.81
CA SER A 841 3.38 12.57 3.17
C SER A 841 4.54 12.49 4.17
N LYS A 842 4.65 13.48 5.05
CA LYS A 842 5.58 13.48 6.19
C LYS A 842 5.07 12.66 7.38
N TYR A 843 3.79 12.29 7.39
CA TYR A 843 3.21 11.47 8.46
C TYR A 843 3.89 10.10 8.54
N LYS A 844 4.47 9.76 9.72
CA LYS A 844 5.30 8.55 9.93
C LYS A 844 4.62 7.49 10.80
N GLY A 845 3.42 7.73 11.33
CA GLY A 845 2.75 6.81 12.25
C GLY A 845 2.40 5.47 11.60
N SER A 846 2.80 4.36 12.22
CA SER A 846 2.45 2.99 11.83
C SER A 846 1.20 2.47 12.55
N GLY A 847 0.77 3.16 13.61
CA GLY A 847 -0.31 2.75 14.50
C GLY A 847 0.05 1.60 15.44
N ALA A 848 -0.84 1.34 16.39
CA ALA A 848 -0.74 0.24 17.36
C ALA A 848 -2.03 -0.59 17.33
N GLY A 849 -1.98 -1.86 17.77
CA GLY A 849 -3.13 -2.77 17.83
C GLY A 849 -3.75 -3.08 16.46
N ASN A 850 -2.92 -3.21 15.43
CA ASN A 850 -3.40 -3.36 14.05
C ASN A 850 -4.17 -4.67 13.83
N ASP A 851 -3.81 -5.75 14.53
CA ASP A 851 -4.46 -7.05 14.37
C ASP A 851 -5.80 -7.07 15.11
N GLU A 852 -5.86 -6.56 16.33
CA GLU A 852 -7.10 -6.43 17.06
C GLU A 852 -8.09 -5.52 16.32
N ARG A 853 -7.58 -4.45 15.64
CA ARG A 853 -8.37 -3.60 14.77
C ARG A 853 -8.99 -4.38 13.59
N ASN A 854 -8.23 -5.28 12.98
CA ASN A 854 -8.72 -6.08 11.84
C ASN A 854 -9.74 -7.15 12.27
N ARG A 855 -9.74 -7.55 13.54
CA ARG A 855 -10.71 -8.49 14.13
C ARG A 855 -12.04 -7.84 14.53
N LEU A 856 -12.05 -6.49 14.67
CA LEU A 856 -13.25 -5.69 14.96
C LEU A 856 -14.12 -5.50 13.71
#